data_9985474217cd31f39d280f60ef1275c5
#
_entry.id   9985474217cd31f39d280f60ef1275c5
#
_cell.length_a   1.000
_cell.length_b   1.000
_cell.length_c   1.000
_cell.angle_alpha   90.00
_cell.angle_beta   90.00
_cell.angle_gamma   90.00
#
_symmetry.space_group_name_H-M   'P 1'
#
loop_
_entity.id
_entity.type
_entity.pdbx_description
1 polymer ?
#
loop_
_entity_poly.entity_id
_entity_poly.type
_entity_poly.pdbx_seq_one_letter_code
_entity_poly.pdbx_strand_id
1 'polypeptide(L)'
;MSQAESQRQPITLHVNGVVHELTIDPETPLLYILRNDLELKGPKYGCGLEQCGACKVLIDGVDVPSCHLPVKAVQGLKISTVEGLGQAAALHPLQEALIEAQAIQCGYCVSGMIIAAQGLLNRTRYPTDEEIRTALAGNLCRCGVYERVRQAIKLRIGRQAEMALYEVITPPPLPLTPGAPQTLPPALQETPDLDAWLHIETDGTITVFTGKAEIGQGIKTALAQLAAEELDVALHRIRVVDADTELTPDEGVTAGSMSLQMSGAAIRQAAAEARHHLLALAFEALEAATPASELVVEDGVITDPATGRQTSYWELFGGQRFGRLVSGVAQPKAIHQHRLVGRAATRLDLPAKVTGAPSFVHDLTLPGMVHGRIVRPPGYGARLVAVDEQRVAQLPGVIQVVRDGSFLGVIAEREEQAIAASTLLRETAVWDDQTTLPAPERLYEHLLAQPAQSQLIVDGSATDLPIPPLIAPEDAAQTLTATYFRPYQMHASLGPSAAVAHQEGDKLTIWSHTQGAYPLRAAIASVLGLETEAVRVIHVDGAGCYGHNGADDVALDAALLARALPGRPISVKWTRADEHTWEPYGPAMVVKLQASLNAAGQITSWNHDGWSYPHTARPRPLPGTSGLLAAWHLATPLAAPQARTMLGARHFGGYRNADPLYAFPQRRIVNHLATNSPLRTSSMRSLGAYANIFAIESFVDELAHAAGIDPVAFRLQHLTDERAKAVIEAAAAKAGWQPRSRPAANGRGWGLAFAQYKNIQCYCAIAVEVTVDRASGEIRLERAIIAADAGQVVNPDGLSNQLEGGFVQAASWTLLEAVAFDTTGIT
;
A
#
# COMPACT_ATOMS: atom_id res chain seq x y z
N MET A 1 44.93 16.87 10.79
CA MET A 1 43.64 17.26 10.22
C MET A 1 43.53 16.51 8.90
N SER A 2 42.57 15.62 8.76
CA SER A 2 42.33 14.86 7.53
C SER A 2 41.82 15.81 6.43
N GLN A 3 42.01 15.48 5.15
CA GLN A 3 41.47 16.29 4.03
C GLN A 3 39.95 16.52 4.13
N ALA A 4 39.25 15.71 4.91
CA ALA A 4 37.80 15.83 5.16
C ALA A 4 37.43 16.95 6.14
N GLU A 5 38.30 17.27 7.12
CA GLU A 5 38.06 18.42 7.99
C GLU A 5 38.27 19.73 7.24
N SER A 6 39.06 19.74 6.14
CA SER A 6 39.31 20.92 5.34
C SER A 6 38.17 21.35 4.42
N GLN A 7 37.14 20.50 4.21
CA GLN A 7 35.99 20.82 3.36
C GLN A 7 34.81 21.39 4.16
N ARG A 8 34.73 21.16 5.48
CA ARG A 8 33.67 21.71 6.32
C ARG A 8 33.90 23.21 6.58
N GLN A 9 32.88 24.00 6.39
CA GLN A 9 32.87 25.44 6.57
C GLN A 9 31.68 25.86 7.46
N PRO A 10 31.79 26.98 8.20
CA PRO A 10 30.65 27.58 8.89
C PRO A 10 29.60 28.02 7.86
N ILE A 11 28.39 27.53 8.00
CA ILE A 11 27.23 27.87 7.18
C ILE A 11 26.12 28.36 8.10
N THR A 12 25.57 29.54 7.80
CA THR A 12 24.44 30.11 8.51
C THR A 12 23.15 29.88 7.72
N LEU A 13 22.18 29.22 8.29
CA LEU A 13 20.87 28.97 7.69
C LEU A 13 19.75 29.62 8.51
N HIS A 14 18.77 30.20 7.83
CA HIS A 14 17.56 30.74 8.43
C HIS A 14 16.40 29.78 8.14
N VAL A 15 16.06 28.88 9.08
CA VAL A 15 15.05 27.84 8.89
C VAL A 15 13.91 28.03 9.89
N ASN A 16 12.68 28.12 9.39
CA ASN A 16 11.46 28.28 10.20
C ASN A 16 11.54 29.42 11.21
N GLY A 17 12.21 30.51 10.82
CA GLY A 17 12.40 31.70 11.67
C GLY A 17 13.53 31.60 12.70
N VAL A 18 14.27 30.50 12.72
CA VAL A 18 15.43 30.26 13.59
C VAL A 18 16.73 30.35 12.79
N VAL A 19 17.78 30.94 13.38
CA VAL A 19 19.12 30.98 12.79
C VAL A 19 19.93 29.79 13.30
N HIS A 20 20.49 29.02 12.38
CA HIS A 20 21.32 27.85 12.68
C HIS A 20 22.74 28.09 12.14
N GLU A 21 23.75 27.95 12.99
CA GLU A 21 25.16 27.96 12.60
C GLU A 21 25.69 26.53 12.61
N LEU A 22 26.07 26.03 11.45
CA LEU A 22 26.48 24.64 11.25
C LEU A 22 27.89 24.60 10.63
N THR A 23 28.69 23.64 11.04
CA THR A 23 29.99 23.35 10.40
C THR A 23 29.86 22.12 9.52
N ILE A 24 29.59 22.33 8.23
CA ILE A 24 29.20 21.29 7.28
C ILE A 24 29.91 21.50 5.93
N ASP A 25 29.86 20.46 5.07
CA ASP A 25 30.31 20.60 3.68
C ASP A 25 29.29 21.44 2.90
N PRO A 26 29.72 22.56 2.27
CA PRO A 26 28.86 23.46 1.51
C PRO A 26 28.14 22.81 0.33
N GLU A 27 28.65 21.70 -0.19
CA GLU A 27 28.05 20.96 -1.30
C GLU A 27 26.99 19.98 -0.84
N THR A 28 26.83 19.74 0.47
CA THR A 28 25.77 18.84 0.99
C THR A 28 24.40 19.35 0.57
N PRO A 29 23.54 18.50 -0.02
CA PRO A 29 22.19 18.90 -0.37
C PRO A 29 21.36 19.31 0.86
N LEU A 30 20.61 20.39 0.73
CA LEU A 30 19.80 20.97 1.80
C LEU A 30 18.88 19.95 2.48
N LEU A 31 18.33 19.00 1.71
CA LEU A 31 17.46 17.96 2.25
C LEU A 31 18.10 17.20 3.42
N TYR A 32 19.38 16.81 3.29
CA TYR A 32 20.07 16.03 4.34
C TYR A 32 20.34 16.87 5.59
N ILE A 33 20.68 18.16 5.42
CA ILE A 33 20.85 19.08 6.54
C ILE A 33 19.54 19.28 7.30
N LEU A 34 18.44 19.53 6.60
CA LEU A 34 17.13 19.68 7.23
C LEU A 34 16.73 18.43 8.01
N ARG A 35 16.95 17.24 7.44
CA ARG A 35 16.49 15.99 8.03
C ARG A 35 17.39 15.44 9.13
N ASN A 36 18.72 15.56 8.96
CA ASN A 36 19.69 14.87 9.81
C ASN A 36 20.31 15.80 10.84
N ASP A 37 20.59 17.07 10.50
CA ASP A 37 21.18 18.06 11.41
C ASP A 37 20.11 18.86 12.17
N LEU A 38 19.01 19.23 11.51
CA LEU A 38 17.93 20.03 12.10
C LEU A 38 16.71 19.20 12.51
N GLU A 39 16.73 17.90 12.26
CA GLU A 39 15.67 16.93 12.60
C GLU A 39 14.29 17.26 12.04
N LEU A 40 14.21 18.09 11.01
CA LEU A 40 12.97 18.43 10.31
C LEU A 40 12.61 17.32 9.32
N LYS A 41 11.57 16.57 9.62
CA LYS A 41 11.20 15.36 8.87
C LYS A 41 10.16 15.61 7.77
N GLY A 42 9.56 16.80 7.69
CA GLY A 42 8.61 17.19 6.66
C GLY A 42 9.13 17.06 5.23
N PRO A 43 10.28 17.65 4.86
CA PRO A 43 10.89 17.39 3.56
C PRO A 43 11.33 15.94 3.44
N LYS A 44 10.89 15.23 2.37
CA LYS A 44 11.09 13.77 2.24
C LYS A 44 11.93 13.42 1.02
N TYR A 45 12.81 12.41 1.17
CA TYR A 45 13.50 11.83 0.03
C TYR A 45 12.53 10.97 -0.79
N GLY A 46 12.38 11.27 -2.06
CA GLY A 46 11.57 10.50 -3.00
C GLY A 46 12.40 10.03 -4.21
N CYS A 47 12.40 10.80 -5.29
CA CYS A 47 13.17 10.44 -6.50
C CYS A 47 14.66 10.73 -6.39
N GLY A 48 15.08 11.73 -5.61
CA GLY A 48 16.45 12.25 -5.63
C GLY A 48 16.82 12.92 -6.96
N LEU A 49 15.86 13.36 -7.78
CA LEU A 49 16.02 13.88 -9.15
C LEU A 49 15.19 15.16 -9.37
N GLU A 50 14.74 15.82 -8.30
CA GLU A 50 13.90 17.04 -8.32
C GLU A 50 12.53 16.89 -9.02
N GLN A 51 12.09 15.66 -9.36
CA GLN A 51 10.91 15.40 -10.18
C GLN A 51 9.63 15.12 -9.37
N CYS A 52 9.76 14.56 -8.15
CA CYS A 52 8.59 14.05 -7.41
C CYS A 52 7.97 15.05 -6.44
N GLY A 53 8.64 16.14 -6.12
CA GLY A 53 8.17 17.20 -5.24
C GLY A 53 8.12 16.88 -3.73
N ALA A 54 8.42 15.65 -3.28
CA ALA A 54 8.34 15.27 -1.86
C ALA A 54 9.32 16.03 -0.96
N CYS A 55 10.43 16.51 -1.51
CA CYS A 55 11.47 17.26 -0.80
C CYS A 55 11.31 18.79 -0.88
N LYS A 56 10.18 19.30 -1.39
CA LYS A 56 9.98 20.75 -1.52
C LYS A 56 10.02 21.47 -0.18
N VAL A 57 10.65 22.66 -0.21
CA VAL A 57 10.66 23.66 0.85
C VAL A 57 10.36 25.03 0.26
N LEU A 58 9.96 26.00 1.05
CA LEU A 58 9.88 27.38 0.59
C LEU A 58 11.22 28.08 0.82
N ILE A 59 11.73 28.71 -0.24
CA ILE A 59 12.90 29.61 -0.17
C ILE A 59 12.42 30.99 -0.55
N ASP A 60 12.47 31.95 0.39
CA ASP A 60 11.89 33.29 0.27
C ASP A 60 10.43 33.24 -0.25
N GLY A 61 9.66 32.24 0.20
CA GLY A 61 8.24 32.05 -0.14
C GLY A 61 7.95 31.28 -1.45
N VAL A 62 8.98 30.85 -2.19
CA VAL A 62 8.87 30.08 -3.43
C VAL A 62 9.16 28.61 -3.16
N ASP A 63 8.35 27.71 -3.71
CA ASP A 63 8.50 26.26 -3.56
C ASP A 63 9.62 25.71 -4.43
N VAL A 64 10.65 25.12 -3.80
CA VAL A 64 11.89 24.63 -4.45
C VAL A 64 12.20 23.21 -3.97
N PRO A 65 12.61 22.26 -4.86
CA PRO A 65 13.13 20.96 -4.44
C PRO A 65 14.46 21.09 -3.69
N SER A 66 14.65 20.33 -2.60
CA SER A 66 15.86 20.43 -1.75
C SER A 66 16.82 19.25 -1.91
N CYS A 67 16.49 18.21 -2.68
CA CYS A 67 17.28 16.98 -2.72
C CYS A 67 18.62 17.09 -3.47
N HIS A 68 18.78 18.08 -4.36
CA HIS A 68 20.03 18.36 -5.08
C HIS A 68 20.58 19.79 -4.81
N LEU A 69 19.80 20.59 -4.09
CA LEU A 69 20.16 21.98 -3.83
C LEU A 69 21.29 22.07 -2.81
N PRO A 70 22.53 22.49 -3.18
CA PRO A 70 23.64 22.61 -2.23
C PRO A 70 23.33 23.63 -1.15
N VAL A 71 23.69 23.32 0.10
CA VAL A 71 23.37 24.20 1.23
C VAL A 71 23.98 25.59 1.11
N LYS A 72 25.15 25.74 0.44
CA LYS A 72 25.78 27.04 0.15
C LYS A 72 24.90 27.98 -0.69
N ALA A 73 24.03 27.42 -1.56
CA ALA A 73 23.18 28.19 -2.46
C ALA A 73 22.03 28.90 -1.74
N VAL A 74 21.70 28.49 -0.50
CA VAL A 74 20.58 29.03 0.28
C VAL A 74 21.05 29.80 1.53
N GLN A 75 22.35 30.06 1.65
CA GLN A 75 22.89 30.82 2.75
C GLN A 75 22.34 32.24 2.76
N GLY A 76 21.79 32.69 3.89
CA GLY A 76 21.18 34.00 4.04
C GLY A 76 19.74 34.12 3.52
N LEU A 77 19.20 33.10 2.87
CA LEU A 77 17.80 33.05 2.43
C LEU A 77 16.89 32.49 3.53
N LYS A 78 15.59 32.83 3.50
CA LYS A 78 14.59 32.32 4.43
C LYS A 78 14.06 30.97 3.93
N ILE A 79 14.31 29.91 4.69
CA ILE A 79 13.84 28.56 4.40
C ILE A 79 12.65 28.27 5.31
N SER A 80 11.52 27.79 4.73
CA SER A 80 10.40 27.30 5.51
C SER A 80 10.04 25.88 5.08
N THR A 81 9.93 24.99 6.05
CA THR A 81 9.42 23.62 5.89
C THR A 81 7.96 23.54 6.33
N VAL A 82 7.31 22.39 6.16
CA VAL A 82 5.91 22.22 6.58
C VAL A 82 5.74 22.39 8.09
N GLU A 83 6.73 22.05 8.89
CA GLU A 83 6.76 22.25 10.35
C GLU A 83 6.76 23.75 10.73
N GLY A 84 7.29 24.61 9.86
CA GLY A 84 7.31 26.05 10.05
C GLY A 84 6.00 26.76 9.65
N LEU A 85 5.10 26.07 8.97
CA LEU A 85 3.77 26.61 8.64
C LEU A 85 2.82 26.53 9.84
N GLY A 86 2.77 25.40 10.55
CA GLY A 86 1.93 25.17 11.71
C GLY A 86 2.25 23.85 12.39
N GLN A 87 1.90 23.75 13.66
CA GLN A 87 2.13 22.60 14.53
C GLN A 87 0.81 22.03 15.06
N ALA A 88 0.84 20.85 15.69
CA ALA A 88 -0.36 20.18 16.21
C ALA A 88 -1.21 21.05 17.14
N ALA A 89 -0.59 21.95 17.92
CA ALA A 89 -1.29 22.88 18.83
C ALA A 89 -1.92 24.08 18.11
N ALA A 90 -1.43 24.42 16.89
CA ALA A 90 -1.89 25.56 16.10
C ALA A 90 -1.63 25.29 14.62
N LEU A 91 -2.56 24.61 13.98
CA LEU A 91 -2.44 24.24 12.58
C LEU A 91 -2.53 25.46 11.65
N HIS A 92 -1.77 25.40 10.57
CA HIS A 92 -1.94 26.35 9.48
C HIS A 92 -3.26 26.05 8.74
N PRO A 93 -4.03 27.07 8.27
CA PRO A 93 -5.34 26.83 7.62
C PRO A 93 -5.31 25.89 6.41
N LEU A 94 -4.16 25.76 5.72
CA LEU A 94 -3.99 24.77 4.65
C LEU A 94 -3.86 23.35 5.21
N GLN A 95 -3.22 23.17 6.36
CA GLN A 95 -3.13 21.87 7.07
C GLN A 95 -4.51 21.45 7.58
N GLU A 96 -5.29 22.39 8.15
CA GLU A 96 -6.69 22.15 8.56
C GLU A 96 -7.55 21.71 7.37
N ALA A 97 -7.46 22.41 6.24
CA ALA A 97 -8.20 22.07 5.03
C ALA A 97 -7.85 20.69 4.47
N LEU A 98 -6.58 20.25 4.57
CA LEU A 98 -6.18 18.90 4.17
C LEU A 98 -6.72 17.83 5.14
N ILE A 99 -6.80 18.13 6.43
CA ILE A 99 -7.45 17.25 7.41
C ILE A 99 -8.94 17.14 7.12
N GLU A 100 -9.62 18.25 6.88
CA GLU A 100 -11.06 18.28 6.56
C GLU A 100 -11.36 17.49 5.27
N ALA A 101 -10.57 17.69 4.22
CA ALA A 101 -10.71 16.96 2.96
C ALA A 101 -10.20 15.51 3.02
N GLN A 102 -9.65 15.04 4.14
CA GLN A 102 -9.01 13.72 4.28
C GLN A 102 -8.02 13.45 3.13
N ALA A 103 -7.19 14.43 2.79
CA ALA A 103 -6.40 14.48 1.55
C ALA A 103 -5.11 13.66 1.62
N ILE A 104 -5.15 12.51 2.28
CA ILE A 104 -4.03 11.54 2.30
C ILE A 104 -4.53 10.10 2.12
N GLN A 105 -3.61 9.23 1.69
CA GLN A 105 -3.62 7.79 1.96
C GLN A 105 -2.35 7.45 2.75
N CYS A 106 -1.23 7.12 2.11
CA CYS A 106 0.02 6.91 2.86
C CYS A 106 0.57 8.21 3.50
N GLY A 107 0.35 9.36 2.87
CA GLY A 107 0.75 10.66 3.38
C GLY A 107 2.19 11.07 3.08
N TYR A 108 3.00 10.25 2.41
CA TYR A 108 4.41 10.55 2.17
C TYR A 108 4.65 11.79 1.30
N CYS A 109 3.76 12.06 0.33
CA CYS A 109 3.82 13.23 -0.56
C CYS A 109 3.24 14.51 0.05
N VAL A 110 2.51 14.41 1.18
CA VAL A 110 1.63 15.49 1.64
C VAL A 110 2.41 16.74 2.02
N SER A 111 3.56 16.62 2.68
CA SER A 111 4.40 17.77 3.06
C SER A 111 4.84 18.57 1.82
N GLY A 112 5.30 17.90 0.76
CA GLY A 112 5.66 18.55 -0.49
C GLY A 112 4.49 19.21 -1.22
N MET A 113 3.28 18.59 -1.16
CA MET A 113 2.06 19.17 -1.72
C MET A 113 1.60 20.40 -0.96
N ILE A 114 1.70 20.40 0.38
CA ILE A 114 1.42 21.57 1.23
C ILE A 114 2.34 22.73 0.86
N ILE A 115 3.64 22.46 0.74
CA ILE A 115 4.65 23.47 0.38
C ILE A 115 4.38 24.03 -1.03
N ALA A 116 4.08 23.18 -2.02
CA ALA A 116 3.76 23.64 -3.38
C ALA A 116 2.49 24.50 -3.40
N ALA A 117 1.44 24.06 -2.68
CA ALA A 117 0.20 24.83 -2.53
C ALA A 117 0.43 26.17 -1.82
N GLN A 118 1.24 26.21 -0.76
CA GLN A 118 1.57 27.46 -0.07
C GLN A 118 2.41 28.39 -0.96
N GLY A 119 3.37 27.87 -1.73
CA GLY A 119 4.12 28.63 -2.71
C GLY A 119 3.22 29.29 -3.78
N LEU A 120 2.18 28.57 -4.23
CA LEU A 120 1.14 29.14 -5.11
C LEU A 120 0.35 30.25 -4.40
N LEU A 121 -0.14 29.99 -3.17
CA LEU A 121 -0.95 30.95 -2.42
C LEU A 121 -0.16 32.21 -2.01
N ASN A 122 1.15 32.14 -1.88
CA ASN A 122 2.01 33.29 -1.68
C ASN A 122 2.04 34.24 -2.92
N ARG A 123 1.88 33.68 -4.11
CA ARG A 123 1.87 34.44 -5.39
C ARG A 123 0.49 34.84 -5.82
N THR A 124 -0.52 33.99 -5.59
CA THR A 124 -1.87 34.17 -6.10
C THR A 124 -2.87 33.86 -5.00
N ARG A 125 -3.58 34.90 -4.49
CA ARG A 125 -4.51 34.73 -3.36
C ARG A 125 -5.73 33.85 -3.71
N TYR A 126 -6.19 33.87 -4.94
CA TYR A 126 -7.37 33.15 -5.43
C TYR A 126 -7.04 32.43 -6.74
N PRO A 127 -6.21 31.37 -6.70
CA PRO A 127 -5.79 30.67 -7.91
C PRO A 127 -6.97 29.98 -8.61
N THR A 128 -6.89 29.91 -9.93
CA THR A 128 -7.77 29.12 -10.78
C THR A 128 -7.45 27.63 -10.65
N ASP A 129 -8.35 26.77 -11.10
CA ASP A 129 -8.11 25.33 -11.10
C ASP A 129 -6.89 24.93 -11.95
N GLU A 130 -6.66 25.64 -13.05
CA GLU A 130 -5.49 25.43 -13.91
C GLU A 130 -4.19 25.82 -13.19
N GLU A 131 -4.18 26.95 -12.47
CA GLU A 131 -3.02 27.36 -11.67
C GLU A 131 -2.74 26.37 -10.54
N ILE A 132 -3.79 25.81 -9.90
CA ILE A 132 -3.63 24.75 -8.89
C ILE A 132 -3.05 23.48 -9.52
N ARG A 133 -3.58 23.04 -10.67
CA ARG A 133 -3.04 21.88 -11.39
C ARG A 133 -1.58 22.07 -11.77
N THR A 134 -1.25 23.22 -12.32
CA THR A 134 0.12 23.58 -12.75
C THR A 134 1.08 23.59 -11.55
N ALA A 135 0.70 24.17 -10.41
CA ALA A 135 1.54 24.22 -9.21
C ALA A 135 1.80 22.83 -8.63
N LEU A 136 0.83 21.92 -8.73
CA LEU A 136 0.93 20.54 -8.25
C LEU A 136 1.51 19.56 -9.28
N ALA A 137 1.69 19.95 -10.55
CA ALA A 137 2.17 19.06 -11.61
C ALA A 137 3.52 18.40 -11.32
N GLY A 138 4.41 19.10 -10.58
CA GLY A 138 5.69 18.57 -10.10
C GLY A 138 5.61 17.84 -8.76
N ASN A 139 4.42 17.45 -8.30
CA ASN A 139 4.23 16.71 -7.05
C ASN A 139 3.54 15.38 -7.34
N LEU A 140 4.28 14.27 -7.27
CA LEU A 140 3.74 12.94 -7.53
C LEU A 140 3.05 12.36 -6.29
N CYS A 141 1.96 11.65 -6.52
CA CYS A 141 1.26 10.87 -5.52
C CYS A 141 0.83 9.51 -6.09
N ARG A 142 1.47 8.45 -5.64
CA ARG A 142 1.14 7.09 -6.10
C ARG A 142 -0.22 6.61 -5.57
N CYS A 143 -0.69 7.16 -4.44
CA CYS A 143 -2.02 6.87 -3.89
C CYS A 143 -3.17 7.56 -4.65
N GLY A 144 -2.89 8.58 -5.47
CA GLY A 144 -3.88 9.24 -6.31
C GLY A 144 -4.78 10.26 -5.60
N VAL A 145 -4.34 10.90 -4.51
CA VAL A 145 -5.18 11.85 -3.72
C VAL A 145 -5.28 13.26 -4.32
N TYR A 146 -4.95 13.44 -5.58
CA TYR A 146 -4.87 14.77 -6.23
C TYR A 146 -6.15 15.59 -6.10
N GLU A 147 -7.32 14.99 -6.32
CA GLU A 147 -8.60 15.68 -6.22
C GLU A 147 -8.89 16.17 -4.80
N ARG A 148 -8.57 15.36 -3.79
CA ARG A 148 -8.73 15.74 -2.38
C ARG A 148 -7.80 16.88 -1.98
N VAL A 149 -6.56 16.87 -2.46
CA VAL A 149 -5.61 18.00 -2.27
C VAL A 149 -6.12 19.26 -2.98
N ARG A 150 -6.64 19.16 -4.21
CA ARG A 150 -7.26 20.27 -4.93
C ARG A 150 -8.46 20.83 -4.18
N GLN A 151 -9.33 19.98 -3.66
CA GLN A 151 -10.46 20.36 -2.81
C GLN A 151 -10.01 21.08 -1.55
N ALA A 152 -8.98 20.58 -0.85
CA ALA A 152 -8.42 21.24 0.33
C ALA A 152 -7.91 22.65 0.03
N ILE A 153 -7.20 22.85 -1.10
CA ILE A 153 -6.78 24.19 -1.51
C ILE A 153 -7.98 25.10 -1.77
N LYS A 154 -9.04 24.60 -2.41
CA LYS A 154 -10.27 25.36 -2.66
C LYS A 154 -11.00 25.73 -1.36
N LEU A 155 -11.12 24.78 -0.43
CA LEU A 155 -11.67 25.04 0.91
C LEU A 155 -10.90 26.18 1.60
N ARG A 156 -9.55 26.13 1.55
CA ARG A 156 -8.70 27.18 2.14
C ARG A 156 -8.96 28.57 1.59
N ILE A 157 -9.31 28.70 0.31
CA ILE A 157 -9.59 30.00 -0.34
C ILE A 157 -11.07 30.36 -0.37
N GLY A 158 -11.96 29.60 0.29
CA GLY A 158 -13.40 29.87 0.37
C GLY A 158 -14.15 29.65 -0.95
N ARG A 159 -13.65 28.80 -1.85
CA ARG A 159 -14.31 28.41 -3.10
C ARG A 159 -14.97 27.05 -2.97
N GLN A 160 -16.15 26.90 -3.60
CA GLN A 160 -16.75 25.58 -3.75
C GLN A 160 -15.94 24.73 -4.75
N ALA A 161 -15.85 23.44 -4.47
CA ALA A 161 -15.25 22.50 -5.39
C ALA A 161 -16.07 22.43 -6.69
N GLU A 162 -15.43 22.62 -7.83
CA GLU A 162 -16.02 22.23 -9.11
C GLU A 162 -16.11 20.70 -9.19
N MET A 163 -16.84 20.20 -10.18
CA MET A 163 -17.02 18.77 -10.36
C MET A 163 -15.67 18.04 -10.40
N ALA A 164 -15.48 17.08 -9.49
CA ALA A 164 -14.29 16.26 -9.49
C ALA A 164 -14.23 15.39 -10.75
N LEU A 165 -13.01 15.00 -11.16
CA LEU A 165 -12.81 14.08 -12.29
C LEU A 165 -13.57 12.76 -12.08
N TYR A 166 -13.72 12.33 -10.83
CA TYR A 166 -14.45 11.13 -10.46
C TYR A 166 -15.40 11.37 -9.28
N GLU A 167 -16.46 10.59 -9.26
CA GLU A 167 -17.45 10.58 -8.19
C GLU A 167 -17.66 9.13 -7.72
N VAL A 168 -17.54 8.91 -6.41
CA VAL A 168 -17.82 7.61 -5.77
C VAL A 168 -19.23 7.62 -5.22
N ILE A 169 -20.00 6.60 -5.57
CA ILE A 169 -21.36 6.37 -5.05
C ILE A 169 -21.48 4.99 -4.44
N THR A 170 -22.25 4.86 -3.37
CA THR A 170 -22.63 3.59 -2.78
C THR A 170 -24.14 3.42 -2.96
N PRO A 171 -24.60 2.41 -3.74
CA PRO A 171 -26.03 2.13 -3.84
C PRO A 171 -26.61 1.82 -2.45
N PRO A 172 -27.93 2.00 -2.24
CA PRO A 172 -28.57 1.56 -1.02
C PRO A 172 -28.25 0.10 -0.74
N PRO A 173 -27.84 -0.26 0.50
CA PRO A 173 -27.53 -1.64 0.82
C PRO A 173 -28.77 -2.51 0.68
N LEU A 174 -28.66 -3.60 -0.07
CA LEU A 174 -29.68 -4.65 -0.06
C LEU A 174 -29.69 -5.34 1.31
N PRO A 175 -30.84 -5.87 1.76
CA PRO A 175 -30.94 -6.56 3.03
C PRO A 175 -29.87 -7.66 3.14
N LEU A 176 -29.05 -7.58 4.17
CA LEU A 176 -28.05 -8.62 4.46
C LEU A 176 -28.81 -9.85 5.01
N THR A 177 -28.54 -11.02 4.46
CA THR A 177 -29.03 -12.28 5.01
C THR A 177 -28.40 -12.48 6.40
N PRO A 178 -29.20 -12.77 7.47
CA PRO A 178 -28.62 -13.09 8.77
C PRO A 178 -27.62 -14.24 8.63
N GLY A 179 -26.38 -14.02 9.13
CA GLY A 179 -25.35 -15.05 9.10
C GLY A 179 -25.69 -16.26 10.01
N ALA A 180 -25.03 -17.37 9.76
CA ALA A 180 -25.03 -18.53 10.65
C ALA A 180 -24.47 -18.16 12.06
N PRO A 181 -24.74 -18.96 13.11
CA PRO A 181 -24.18 -18.75 14.45
C PRO A 181 -22.67 -18.56 14.36
N GLN A 182 -22.17 -17.49 14.97
CA GLN A 182 -20.78 -17.11 14.82
C GLN A 182 -19.90 -18.09 15.60
N THR A 183 -19.05 -18.82 14.89
CA THR A 183 -17.81 -19.37 15.47
C THR A 183 -16.84 -18.20 15.72
N LEU A 184 -15.95 -18.32 16.72
CA LEU A 184 -14.92 -17.32 16.93
C LEU A 184 -14.16 -17.01 15.62
N PRO A 185 -13.86 -15.74 15.36
CA PRO A 185 -13.01 -15.35 14.23
C PRO A 185 -11.70 -16.15 14.21
N PRO A 186 -11.19 -16.57 13.04
CA PRO A 186 -9.99 -17.43 12.97
C PRO A 186 -8.80 -16.89 13.75
N ALA A 187 -8.54 -15.58 13.72
CA ALA A 187 -7.45 -14.97 14.49
C ALA A 187 -7.63 -15.13 16.01
N LEU A 188 -8.86 -15.13 16.53
CA LEU A 188 -9.13 -15.40 17.95
C LEU A 188 -9.08 -16.90 18.29
N GLN A 189 -9.27 -17.77 17.33
CA GLN A 189 -9.04 -19.21 17.55
C GLN A 189 -7.54 -19.53 17.73
N GLU A 190 -6.69 -18.81 16.95
CA GLU A 190 -5.23 -18.94 17.03
C GLU A 190 -4.63 -18.22 18.24
N THR A 191 -5.16 -17.04 18.58
CA THR A 191 -4.74 -16.22 19.71
C THR A 191 -5.96 -15.85 20.58
N PRO A 192 -6.43 -16.77 21.44
CA PRO A 192 -7.66 -16.54 22.19
C PRO A 192 -7.49 -15.67 23.44
N ASP A 193 -6.27 -15.36 23.87
CA ASP A 193 -5.98 -14.51 25.04
C ASP A 193 -6.48 -13.07 24.78
N LEU A 194 -7.39 -12.58 25.64
CA LEU A 194 -7.97 -11.25 25.51
C LEU A 194 -6.90 -10.14 25.65
N ASP A 195 -5.89 -10.36 26.51
CA ASP A 195 -4.79 -9.42 26.72
C ASP A 195 -3.84 -9.29 25.51
N ALA A 196 -3.92 -10.19 24.54
CA ALA A 196 -3.18 -10.06 23.29
C ALA A 196 -3.83 -9.06 22.32
N TRP A 197 -5.07 -8.64 22.57
CA TRP A 197 -5.85 -7.78 21.67
C TRP A 197 -6.13 -6.40 22.21
N LEU A 198 -6.29 -6.23 23.55
CA LEU A 198 -6.57 -4.92 24.13
C LEU A 198 -6.16 -4.80 25.59
N HIS A 199 -5.76 -3.58 25.99
CA HIS A 199 -5.49 -3.19 27.36
C HIS A 199 -6.24 -1.91 27.74
N ILE A 200 -6.74 -1.88 28.96
CA ILE A 200 -7.29 -0.66 29.56
C ILE A 200 -6.17 0.05 30.31
N GLU A 201 -5.79 1.23 29.87
CA GLU A 201 -4.69 1.99 30.45
C GLU A 201 -5.15 2.83 31.65
N THR A 202 -4.22 3.26 32.50
CA THR A 202 -4.54 4.14 33.65
C THR A 202 -4.79 5.58 33.25
N ASP A 203 -4.35 6.01 32.07
CA ASP A 203 -4.46 7.38 31.57
C ASP A 203 -5.79 7.70 30.86
N GLY A 204 -6.74 6.79 30.91
CA GLY A 204 -8.04 6.95 30.25
C GLY A 204 -8.04 6.58 28.76
N THR A 205 -7.02 5.87 28.30
CA THR A 205 -6.96 5.33 26.95
C THR A 205 -7.08 3.80 26.93
N ILE A 206 -7.33 3.25 25.75
CA ILE A 206 -7.39 1.82 25.49
C ILE A 206 -6.43 1.51 24.35
N THR A 207 -5.47 0.63 24.61
CA THR A 207 -4.55 0.13 23.60
C THR A 207 -5.14 -1.09 22.92
N VAL A 208 -5.24 -1.06 21.61
CA VAL A 208 -5.68 -2.17 20.75
C VAL A 208 -4.50 -2.68 19.95
N PHE A 209 -4.29 -3.99 19.98
CA PHE A 209 -3.17 -4.64 19.29
C PHE A 209 -3.67 -5.36 18.03
N THR A 210 -2.90 -5.29 16.94
CA THR A 210 -3.15 -6.02 15.71
C THR A 210 -1.85 -6.42 15.03
N GLY A 211 -1.80 -7.62 14.48
CA GLY A 211 -0.70 -8.05 13.62
C GLY A 211 -0.78 -7.50 12.19
N LYS A 212 -1.78 -6.67 11.89
CA LYS A 212 -1.89 -6.00 10.59
C LYS A 212 -1.06 -4.72 10.55
N ALA A 213 -0.60 -4.36 9.36
CA ALA A 213 0.24 -3.20 9.08
C ALA A 213 -0.56 -2.05 8.46
N GLU A 214 -0.30 -0.81 8.89
CA GLU A 214 -0.78 0.39 8.20
C GLU A 214 0.12 0.69 6.99
N ILE A 215 -0.40 0.49 5.80
CA ILE A 215 0.34 0.68 4.55
C ILE A 215 -0.22 1.85 3.70
N GLY A 216 -1.00 2.71 4.34
CA GLY A 216 -1.67 3.85 3.74
C GLY A 216 -3.16 3.65 3.47
N GLN A 217 -3.71 2.47 3.78
CA GLN A 217 -5.12 2.14 3.55
C GLN A 217 -6.08 2.64 4.65
N GLY A 218 -5.56 3.08 5.81
CA GLY A 218 -6.35 3.58 6.92
C GLY A 218 -6.89 2.50 7.85
N ILE A 219 -6.24 1.34 7.94
CA ILE A 219 -6.71 0.23 8.76
C ILE A 219 -6.70 0.55 10.26
N LYS A 220 -5.69 1.28 10.76
CA LYS A 220 -5.64 1.71 12.16
C LYS A 220 -6.90 2.46 12.58
N THR A 221 -7.36 3.39 11.75
CA THR A 221 -8.57 4.17 12.02
C THR A 221 -9.82 3.29 12.03
N ALA A 222 -9.95 2.38 11.07
CA ALA A 222 -11.10 1.49 10.99
C ALA A 222 -11.14 0.49 12.17
N LEU A 223 -10.00 -0.07 12.60
CA LEU A 223 -9.92 -0.93 13.78
C LEU A 223 -10.23 -0.17 15.05
N ALA A 224 -9.74 1.08 15.17
CA ALA A 224 -10.08 1.94 16.29
C ALA A 224 -11.60 2.24 16.35
N GLN A 225 -12.25 2.49 15.19
CA GLN A 225 -13.71 2.68 15.15
C GLN A 225 -14.47 1.45 15.64
N LEU A 226 -14.04 0.23 15.25
CA LEU A 226 -14.67 -1.00 15.70
C LEU A 226 -14.52 -1.21 17.20
N ALA A 227 -13.32 -0.98 17.76
CA ALA A 227 -13.08 -1.10 19.19
C ALA A 227 -13.86 -0.05 19.98
N ALA A 228 -13.81 1.23 19.55
CA ALA A 228 -14.53 2.32 20.20
C ALA A 228 -16.04 2.10 20.18
N GLU A 229 -16.58 1.58 19.07
CA GLU A 229 -18.00 1.21 18.95
C GLU A 229 -18.41 0.20 20.01
N GLU A 230 -17.69 -0.93 20.11
CA GLU A 230 -18.06 -2.00 21.05
C GLU A 230 -17.87 -1.60 22.51
N LEU A 231 -16.86 -0.77 22.81
CA LEU A 231 -16.52 -0.34 24.18
C LEU A 231 -17.29 0.92 24.65
N ASP A 232 -18.11 1.53 23.80
CA ASP A 232 -18.81 2.79 24.11
C ASP A 232 -17.86 3.91 24.55
N VAL A 233 -16.72 4.08 23.82
CA VAL A 233 -15.77 5.14 24.09
C VAL A 233 -15.57 6.05 22.87
N ALA A 234 -15.12 7.28 23.12
CA ALA A 234 -14.75 8.18 22.02
C ALA A 234 -13.52 7.66 21.26
N LEU A 235 -13.49 7.88 19.94
CA LEU A 235 -12.43 7.38 19.07
C LEU A 235 -11.02 7.80 19.51
N HIS A 236 -10.86 9.02 20.05
CA HIS A 236 -9.57 9.52 20.50
C HIS A 236 -8.98 8.79 21.71
N ARG A 237 -9.78 7.98 22.43
CA ARG A 237 -9.31 7.13 23.51
C ARG A 237 -8.63 5.85 23.03
N ILE A 238 -8.80 5.48 21.76
CA ILE A 238 -8.21 4.26 21.22
C ILE A 238 -6.83 4.56 20.65
N ARG A 239 -5.84 3.82 21.12
CA ARG A 239 -4.51 3.72 20.53
C ARG A 239 -4.37 2.39 19.83
N VAL A 240 -3.86 2.37 18.60
CA VAL A 240 -3.62 1.11 17.86
C VAL A 240 -2.13 0.87 17.72
N VAL A 241 -1.68 -0.27 18.24
CA VAL A 241 -0.34 -0.82 18.02
C VAL A 241 -0.47 -1.84 16.90
N ASP A 242 0.21 -1.56 15.79
CA ASP A 242 0.21 -2.44 14.63
C ASP A 242 1.50 -3.26 14.56
N ALA A 243 1.45 -4.36 13.86
CA ALA A 243 2.46 -5.40 13.60
C ALA A 243 3.83 -5.24 14.29
N ASP A 244 3.92 -5.67 15.52
CA ASP A 244 5.15 -5.82 16.29
C ASP A 244 5.24 -7.27 16.78
N THR A 245 6.26 -8.00 16.38
CA THR A 245 6.35 -9.44 16.65
C THR A 245 6.60 -9.84 18.12
N GLU A 246 6.78 -8.87 19.00
CA GLU A 246 6.83 -9.10 20.46
C GLU A 246 5.53 -8.70 21.16
N LEU A 247 4.71 -7.80 20.56
CA LEU A 247 3.57 -7.21 21.25
C LEU A 247 2.22 -7.61 20.69
N THR A 248 2.14 -7.94 19.40
CA THR A 248 0.86 -8.12 18.71
C THR A 248 0.60 -9.59 18.35
N PRO A 249 -0.65 -10.01 18.10
CA PRO A 249 -0.91 -11.35 17.62
C PRO A 249 -0.32 -11.58 16.21
N ASP A 250 0.09 -12.81 15.89
CA ASP A 250 0.48 -13.17 14.53
C ASP A 250 -0.77 -13.29 13.66
N GLU A 251 -1.00 -12.31 12.81
CA GLU A 251 -2.07 -12.29 11.83
C GLU A 251 -1.56 -12.45 10.38
N GLY A 252 -0.31 -12.92 10.22
CA GLY A 252 0.32 -13.15 8.94
C GLY A 252 0.56 -11.86 8.14
N VAL A 253 0.17 -11.86 6.86
CA VAL A 253 0.42 -10.74 5.93
C VAL A 253 -0.81 -9.85 5.81
N THR A 254 -0.62 -8.54 5.82
CA THR A 254 -1.65 -7.54 5.49
C THR A 254 -1.85 -7.50 3.98
N ALA A 255 -2.70 -8.37 3.46
CA ALA A 255 -2.92 -8.55 2.03
C ALA A 255 -4.32 -9.06 1.72
N GLY A 256 -4.69 -9.02 0.44
CA GLY A 256 -5.91 -9.63 -0.08
C GLY A 256 -7.20 -8.93 0.31
N SER A 257 -7.15 -7.71 0.87
CA SER A 257 -8.30 -6.94 1.37
C SER A 257 -9.09 -7.68 2.46
N MET A 258 -8.39 -8.35 3.39
CA MET A 258 -8.99 -9.21 4.42
C MET A 258 -8.90 -8.65 5.84
N SER A 259 -8.22 -7.51 6.06
CA SER A 259 -7.92 -7.03 7.41
C SER A 259 -9.16 -6.74 8.25
N LEU A 260 -10.22 -6.15 7.69
CA LEU A 260 -11.48 -5.94 8.40
C LEU A 260 -12.23 -7.24 8.70
N GLN A 261 -12.18 -8.20 7.76
CA GLN A 261 -12.87 -9.49 7.91
C GLN A 261 -12.16 -10.41 8.92
N MET A 262 -10.83 -10.26 9.10
CA MET A 262 -10.03 -11.07 10.03
C MET A 262 -9.79 -10.31 11.35
N SER A 263 -8.92 -9.32 11.33
CA SER A 263 -8.54 -8.50 12.48
C SER A 263 -9.70 -7.68 13.02
N GLY A 264 -10.47 -7.04 12.13
CA GLY A 264 -11.63 -6.25 12.53
C GLY A 264 -12.69 -7.10 13.26
N ALA A 265 -12.97 -8.31 12.77
CA ALA A 265 -13.88 -9.23 13.43
C ALA A 265 -13.34 -9.72 14.78
N ALA A 266 -12.02 -9.99 14.87
CA ALA A 266 -11.36 -10.41 16.10
C ALA A 266 -11.38 -9.31 17.17
N ILE A 267 -10.99 -8.09 16.82
CA ILE A 267 -11.01 -6.92 17.71
C ILE A 267 -12.43 -6.61 18.18
N ARG A 268 -13.39 -6.70 17.27
CA ARG A 268 -14.81 -6.49 17.60
C ARG A 268 -15.30 -7.49 18.64
N GLN A 269 -14.99 -8.78 18.49
CA GLN A 269 -15.37 -9.82 19.45
C GLN A 269 -14.62 -9.66 20.78
N ALA A 270 -13.30 -9.37 20.74
CA ALA A 270 -12.50 -9.13 21.94
C ALA A 270 -13.00 -7.91 22.73
N ALA A 271 -13.36 -6.83 22.05
CA ALA A 271 -13.93 -5.62 22.68
C ALA A 271 -15.30 -5.90 23.32
N ALA A 272 -16.15 -6.69 22.68
CA ALA A 272 -17.44 -7.12 23.24
C ALA A 272 -17.25 -7.96 24.52
N GLU A 273 -16.27 -8.87 24.55
CA GLU A 273 -15.92 -9.66 25.74
C GLU A 273 -15.37 -8.78 26.86
N ALA A 274 -14.49 -7.84 26.55
CA ALA A 274 -13.95 -6.88 27.50
C ALA A 274 -15.06 -6.03 28.11
N ARG A 275 -15.94 -5.47 27.27
CA ARG A 275 -17.11 -4.70 27.74
C ARG A 275 -18.00 -5.52 28.66
N HIS A 276 -18.31 -6.76 28.28
CA HIS A 276 -19.11 -7.65 29.11
C HIS A 276 -18.50 -7.88 30.49
N HIS A 277 -17.17 -8.11 30.54
CA HIS A 277 -16.46 -8.28 31.80
C HIS A 277 -16.46 -7.00 32.66
N LEU A 278 -16.19 -5.83 32.05
CA LEU A 278 -16.18 -4.56 32.75
C LEU A 278 -17.55 -4.18 33.32
N LEU A 279 -18.64 -4.50 32.61
CA LEU A 279 -20.00 -4.33 33.12
C LEU A 279 -20.32 -5.25 34.31
N ALA A 280 -19.81 -6.49 34.31
CA ALA A 280 -19.95 -7.40 35.44
C ALA A 280 -19.21 -6.87 36.68
N LEU A 281 -17.99 -6.36 36.53
CA LEU A 281 -17.22 -5.71 37.61
C LEU A 281 -17.92 -4.44 38.13
N ALA A 282 -18.49 -3.64 37.22
CA ALA A 282 -19.24 -2.43 37.60
C ALA A 282 -20.51 -2.78 38.37
N PHE A 283 -21.22 -3.85 38.00
CA PHE A 283 -22.41 -4.32 38.71
C PHE A 283 -22.09 -4.60 40.18
N GLU A 284 -21.00 -5.31 40.43
CA GLU A 284 -20.57 -5.60 41.80
C GLU A 284 -20.07 -4.35 42.54
N ALA A 285 -19.19 -3.53 41.91
CA ALA A 285 -18.61 -2.35 42.52
C ALA A 285 -19.64 -1.24 42.85
N LEU A 286 -20.65 -1.09 42.00
CA LEU A 286 -21.75 -0.12 42.23
C LEU A 286 -22.86 -0.67 43.13
N GLU A 287 -22.81 -1.94 43.53
CA GLU A 287 -23.97 -2.62 44.12
C GLU A 287 -25.25 -2.27 43.30
N ALA A 288 -25.14 -2.46 41.98
CA ALA A 288 -26.14 -1.93 41.07
C ALA A 288 -27.50 -2.58 41.24
N ALA A 289 -28.55 -1.80 41.19
CA ALA A 289 -29.92 -2.28 41.22
C ALA A 289 -30.40 -2.74 39.83
N THR A 290 -29.75 -2.28 38.77
CA THR A 290 -30.02 -2.64 37.40
C THR A 290 -29.12 -3.82 36.97
N PRO A 291 -29.60 -4.83 36.22
CA PRO A 291 -28.77 -5.92 35.72
C PRO A 291 -27.54 -5.40 34.95
N ALA A 292 -26.42 -6.12 35.06
CA ALA A 292 -25.16 -5.71 34.39
C ALA A 292 -25.31 -5.41 32.88
N SER A 293 -26.20 -6.18 32.20
CA SER A 293 -26.47 -5.98 30.76
C SER A 293 -27.25 -4.70 30.42
N GLU A 294 -27.86 -4.06 31.41
CA GLU A 294 -28.68 -2.86 31.27
C GLU A 294 -27.98 -1.60 31.84
N LEU A 295 -26.78 -1.74 32.41
CA LEU A 295 -25.93 -0.61 32.76
C LEU A 295 -25.58 0.22 31.51
N VAL A 296 -25.62 1.54 31.64
CA VAL A 296 -25.36 2.47 30.55
C VAL A 296 -23.91 2.89 30.53
N VAL A 297 -23.29 2.80 29.38
CA VAL A 297 -21.90 3.26 29.19
C VAL A 297 -21.88 4.47 28.25
N GLU A 298 -21.22 5.52 28.68
CA GLU A 298 -20.94 6.70 27.86
C GLU A 298 -19.48 7.12 28.08
N ASP A 299 -18.71 7.11 27.00
CA ASP A 299 -17.26 7.40 26.97
C ASP A 299 -16.46 6.66 28.06
N GLY A 300 -16.78 5.38 28.29
CA GLY A 300 -16.14 4.52 29.31
C GLY A 300 -16.60 4.74 30.73
N VAL A 301 -17.52 5.68 30.98
CA VAL A 301 -18.20 5.85 32.29
C VAL A 301 -19.44 4.98 32.32
N ILE A 302 -19.52 4.13 33.35
CA ILE A 302 -20.63 3.19 33.54
C ILE A 302 -21.59 3.78 34.60
N THR A 303 -22.86 3.84 34.28
CA THR A 303 -23.92 4.38 35.14
C THR A 303 -24.98 3.32 35.40
N ASP A 304 -25.36 3.10 36.64
CA ASP A 304 -26.59 2.39 37.02
C ASP A 304 -27.79 3.36 36.89
N PRO A 305 -28.67 3.16 35.88
CA PRO A 305 -29.78 4.09 35.65
C PRO A 305 -30.83 4.10 36.80
N ALA A 306 -30.91 3.05 37.64
CA ALA A 306 -31.84 2.97 38.76
C ALA A 306 -31.34 3.76 39.95
N THR A 307 -30.03 3.85 40.21
CA THR A 307 -29.46 4.50 41.41
C THR A 307 -28.72 5.78 41.08
N GLY A 308 -28.31 6.00 39.82
CA GLY A 308 -27.46 7.11 39.39
C GLY A 308 -25.99 6.95 39.81
N ARG A 309 -25.60 5.84 40.44
CA ARG A 309 -24.20 5.58 40.78
C ARG A 309 -23.36 5.39 39.52
N GLN A 310 -22.12 5.85 39.55
CA GLN A 310 -21.19 5.79 38.42
C GLN A 310 -19.84 5.26 38.83
N THR A 311 -19.17 4.64 37.87
CA THR A 311 -17.75 4.28 37.89
C THR A 311 -17.23 4.34 36.46
N SER A 312 -15.93 4.05 36.22
CA SER A 312 -15.35 4.05 34.88
C SER A 312 -14.50 2.82 34.63
N TYR A 313 -14.21 2.53 33.36
CA TYR A 313 -13.30 1.45 32.98
C TYR A 313 -11.93 1.61 33.64
N TRP A 314 -11.46 2.84 33.74
CA TRP A 314 -10.15 3.19 34.29
C TRP A 314 -10.09 3.04 35.82
N GLU A 315 -11.14 3.43 36.52
CA GLU A 315 -11.25 3.24 37.98
C GLU A 315 -11.37 1.76 38.36
N LEU A 316 -12.13 0.99 37.59
CA LEU A 316 -12.37 -0.42 37.84
C LEU A 316 -11.18 -1.29 37.47
N PHE A 317 -10.53 -0.98 36.33
CA PHE A 317 -9.66 -1.96 35.68
C PHE A 317 -8.36 -1.37 35.11
N GLY A 318 -8.17 -0.04 35.12
CA GLY A 318 -7.00 0.61 34.52
C GLY A 318 -5.66 0.00 34.96
N GLY A 319 -4.83 -0.39 34.01
CA GLY A 319 -3.52 -0.99 34.23
C GLY A 319 -3.55 -2.48 34.62
N GLN A 320 -4.72 -3.11 34.72
CA GLN A 320 -4.85 -4.53 35.02
C GLN A 320 -4.85 -5.38 33.73
N ARG A 321 -4.62 -6.69 33.92
CA ARG A 321 -4.74 -7.71 32.88
C ARG A 321 -6.05 -8.47 33.04
N PHE A 322 -6.70 -8.79 31.92
CA PHE A 322 -7.93 -9.58 31.95
C PHE A 322 -7.67 -11.03 32.42
N GLY A 323 -6.53 -11.59 32.04
CA GLY A 323 -6.11 -12.95 32.41
C GLY A 323 -7.12 -14.00 31.99
N ARG A 324 -7.79 -13.82 30.83
CA ARG A 324 -8.86 -14.71 30.35
C ARG A 324 -8.85 -14.85 28.83
N LEU A 325 -9.43 -15.97 28.41
CA LEU A 325 -9.63 -16.25 27.00
C LEU A 325 -10.96 -15.67 26.50
N VAL A 326 -10.99 -15.21 25.26
CA VAL A 326 -12.24 -14.84 24.56
C VAL A 326 -13.09 -16.09 24.37
N SER A 327 -14.31 -16.05 24.91
CA SER A 327 -15.22 -17.19 24.95
C SER A 327 -16.21 -17.23 23.78
N GLY A 328 -16.51 -16.08 23.15
CA GLY A 328 -17.58 -15.91 22.17
C GLY A 328 -18.99 -15.83 22.80
N VAL A 329 -19.10 -15.80 24.12
CA VAL A 329 -20.39 -15.65 24.82
C VAL A 329 -20.92 -14.23 24.67
N ALA A 330 -20.07 -13.23 24.80
CA ALA A 330 -20.48 -11.85 24.61
C ALA A 330 -20.78 -11.57 23.13
N GLN A 331 -21.96 -11.05 22.85
CA GLN A 331 -22.36 -10.74 21.49
C GLN A 331 -21.95 -9.30 21.13
N PRO A 332 -21.24 -9.10 20.00
CA PRO A 332 -21.01 -7.77 19.47
C PRO A 332 -22.30 -7.03 19.18
N LYS A 333 -22.28 -5.71 19.24
CA LYS A 333 -23.44 -4.84 18.98
C LYS A 333 -24.07 -5.14 17.61
N ALA A 334 -25.41 -5.14 17.56
CA ALA A 334 -26.11 -5.23 16.30
C ALA A 334 -25.95 -3.94 15.47
N ILE A 335 -26.04 -4.04 14.14
CA ILE A 335 -25.80 -2.92 13.21
C ILE A 335 -26.63 -1.69 13.55
N HIS A 336 -27.89 -1.86 13.98
CA HIS A 336 -28.78 -0.75 14.34
C HIS A 336 -28.36 -0.02 15.62
N GLN A 337 -27.46 -0.57 16.43
CA GLN A 337 -26.91 0.01 17.65
C GLN A 337 -25.63 0.83 17.38
N HIS A 338 -25.09 0.74 16.16
CA HIS A 338 -23.83 1.42 15.82
C HIS A 338 -23.99 2.94 15.80
N ARG A 339 -23.02 3.64 16.41
CA ARG A 339 -22.92 5.09 16.50
C ARG A 339 -21.71 5.66 15.78
N LEU A 340 -20.62 4.90 15.73
CA LEU A 340 -19.33 5.27 15.09
C LEU A 340 -19.11 4.52 13.78
N VAL A 341 -19.40 3.22 13.75
CA VAL A 341 -19.29 2.41 12.54
C VAL A 341 -20.34 2.86 11.53
N GLY A 342 -19.93 3.05 10.28
CA GLY A 342 -20.76 3.58 9.20
C GLY A 342 -20.72 5.11 9.09
N ARG A 343 -19.97 5.79 9.93
CA ARG A 343 -19.74 7.24 9.84
C ARG A 343 -18.30 7.53 9.44
N ALA A 344 -18.12 8.63 8.70
CA ALA A 344 -16.79 9.13 8.37
C ALA A 344 -16.03 9.52 9.65
N ALA A 345 -14.82 9.01 9.78
CA ALA A 345 -13.92 9.35 10.86
C ALA A 345 -12.60 9.85 10.29
N THR A 346 -12.08 10.91 10.88
CA THR A 346 -10.76 11.45 10.53
C THR A 346 -9.69 10.40 10.81
N ARG A 347 -8.79 10.18 9.87
CA ARG A 347 -7.67 9.26 10.05
C ARG A 347 -6.82 9.68 11.24
N LEU A 348 -6.49 8.73 12.12
CA LEU A 348 -5.71 8.98 13.34
C LEU A 348 -4.29 9.49 13.07
N ASP A 349 -3.71 9.10 11.93
CA ASP A 349 -2.35 9.44 11.51
C ASP A 349 -2.24 10.77 10.73
N LEU A 350 -3.36 11.33 10.29
CA LEU A 350 -3.40 12.50 9.40
C LEU A 350 -2.81 13.77 10.04
N PRO A 351 -3.13 14.14 11.30
CA PRO A 351 -2.58 15.35 11.94
C PRO A 351 -1.04 15.34 12.01
N ALA A 352 -0.44 14.21 12.37
CA ALA A 352 1.02 14.07 12.42
C ALA A 352 1.66 14.26 11.03
N LYS A 353 1.06 13.66 10.00
CA LYS A 353 1.60 13.70 8.62
C LYS A 353 1.53 15.08 7.97
N VAL A 354 0.46 15.86 8.20
CA VAL A 354 0.33 17.21 7.64
C VAL A 354 1.21 18.24 8.35
N THR A 355 1.63 17.98 9.59
CA THR A 355 2.53 18.84 10.34
C THR A 355 4.02 18.50 10.19
N GLY A 356 4.34 17.42 9.45
CA GLY A 356 5.73 16.98 9.24
C GLY A 356 6.31 16.17 10.40
N ALA A 357 5.50 15.78 11.39
CA ALA A 357 5.96 14.95 12.50
C ALA A 357 6.51 13.59 12.00
N PRO A 358 7.52 13.02 12.68
CA PRO A 358 8.07 11.71 12.32
C PRO A 358 6.98 10.65 12.25
N SER A 359 6.81 10.02 11.10
CA SER A 359 5.72 9.06 10.86
C SER A 359 6.17 7.83 10.07
N PHE A 360 7.30 7.92 9.39
CA PHE A 360 7.75 6.90 8.43
C PHE A 360 9.07 6.28 8.87
N VAL A 361 9.34 5.07 8.42
CA VAL A 361 10.64 4.42 8.65
C VAL A 361 11.82 5.29 8.20
N HIS A 362 11.60 6.13 7.18
CA HIS A 362 12.59 7.13 6.69
C HIS A 362 12.86 8.26 7.69
N ASP A 363 11.98 8.46 8.65
CA ASP A 363 12.04 9.54 9.64
C ASP A 363 12.64 9.06 10.98
N LEU A 364 12.76 7.73 11.14
CA LEU A 364 13.23 7.14 12.38
C LEU A 364 14.66 7.57 12.68
N THR A 365 14.87 8.04 13.90
CA THR A 365 16.17 8.41 14.44
C THR A 365 16.34 7.73 15.80
N LEU A 366 17.41 6.96 15.95
CA LEU A 366 17.76 6.26 17.18
C LEU A 366 19.11 6.77 17.71
N PRO A 367 19.36 6.73 19.02
CA PRO A 367 20.63 7.15 19.58
C PRO A 367 21.82 6.39 18.97
N GLY A 368 22.83 7.12 18.50
CA GLY A 368 24.02 6.55 17.88
C GLY A 368 23.81 5.91 16.50
N MET A 369 22.67 6.16 15.86
CA MET A 369 22.34 5.60 14.53
C MET A 369 23.32 6.08 13.47
N VAL A 370 23.68 5.17 12.55
CA VAL A 370 24.53 5.39 11.38
C VAL A 370 23.78 5.03 10.10
N HIS A 371 24.39 5.32 8.97
CA HIS A 371 23.76 5.18 7.66
C HIS A 371 24.45 4.13 6.80
N GLY A 372 23.65 3.22 6.24
CA GLY A 372 24.09 2.19 5.32
C GLY A 372 23.63 2.43 3.88
N ARG A 373 24.41 2.00 2.92
CA ARG A 373 24.05 1.89 1.50
C ARG A 373 24.51 0.55 0.96
N ILE A 374 23.74 0.01 0.02
CA ILE A 374 24.05 -1.24 -0.66
C ILE A 374 24.44 -0.95 -2.11
N VAL A 375 25.41 -1.70 -2.61
CA VAL A 375 25.76 -1.71 -4.03
C VAL A 375 25.24 -3.02 -4.63
N ARG A 376 24.26 -2.91 -5.48
CA ARG A 376 23.64 -4.04 -6.15
C ARG A 376 24.44 -4.45 -7.39
N PRO A 377 24.44 -5.76 -7.74
CA PRO A 377 25.00 -6.21 -9.01
C PRO A 377 24.23 -5.63 -10.21
N PRO A 378 24.78 -5.66 -11.42
CA PRO A 378 24.08 -5.22 -12.63
C PRO A 378 22.92 -6.14 -13.04
N GLY A 379 22.97 -7.42 -12.70
CA GLY A 379 21.95 -8.42 -13.01
C GLY A 379 21.79 -9.47 -11.92
N TYR A 380 20.69 -10.24 -11.94
CA TYR A 380 20.38 -11.25 -10.90
C TYR A 380 21.45 -12.35 -10.76
N GLY A 381 22.11 -12.69 -11.86
CA GLY A 381 23.15 -13.72 -11.91
C GLY A 381 24.58 -13.20 -11.78
N ALA A 382 24.76 -11.88 -11.70
CA ALA A 382 26.07 -11.27 -11.67
C ALA A 382 26.81 -11.57 -10.36
N ARG A 383 28.12 -11.78 -10.46
CA ARG A 383 29.01 -12.09 -9.34
C ARG A 383 30.09 -11.04 -9.20
N LEU A 384 30.34 -10.60 -7.97
CA LEU A 384 31.38 -9.63 -7.67
C LEU A 384 32.76 -10.31 -7.79
N VAL A 385 33.56 -9.84 -8.73
CA VAL A 385 34.94 -10.32 -8.96
C VAL A 385 35.92 -9.54 -8.10
N ALA A 386 35.88 -8.22 -8.19
CA ALA A 386 36.79 -7.31 -7.47
C ALA A 386 36.10 -5.99 -7.14
N VAL A 387 36.61 -5.33 -6.10
CA VAL A 387 36.23 -3.98 -5.73
C VAL A 387 37.35 -3.35 -4.89
N ASP A 388 37.55 -2.05 -5.00
CA ASP A 388 38.58 -1.33 -4.23
C ASP A 388 38.04 -0.91 -2.86
N GLU A 389 37.91 -1.87 -1.95
CA GLU A 389 37.40 -1.65 -0.58
C GLU A 389 38.32 -0.72 0.22
N GLN A 390 39.65 -0.78 -0.01
CA GLN A 390 40.62 0.04 0.74
C GLN A 390 40.48 1.52 0.41
N ARG A 391 40.31 1.86 -0.86
CA ARG A 391 40.09 3.25 -1.29
C ARG A 391 38.79 3.82 -0.70
N VAL A 392 37.73 3.01 -0.65
CA VAL A 392 36.44 3.44 -0.08
C VAL A 392 36.52 3.58 1.44
N ALA A 393 37.20 2.68 2.13
CA ALA A 393 37.38 2.74 3.59
C ALA A 393 38.18 3.99 4.05
N GLN A 394 38.92 4.62 3.13
CA GLN A 394 39.66 5.87 3.41
C GLN A 394 38.81 7.12 3.24
N LEU A 395 37.59 7.01 2.72
CA LEU A 395 36.71 8.16 2.58
C LEU A 395 36.30 8.72 3.95
N PRO A 396 36.12 10.02 4.07
CA PRO A 396 35.70 10.65 5.32
C PRO A 396 34.38 10.13 5.86
N GLY A 397 34.38 9.76 7.14
CA GLY A 397 33.19 9.28 7.84
C GLY A 397 32.75 7.88 7.49
N VAL A 398 33.44 7.18 6.60
CA VAL A 398 33.23 5.75 6.37
C VAL A 398 33.68 4.97 7.61
N ILE A 399 32.79 4.14 8.15
CA ILE A 399 33.06 3.29 9.32
C ILE A 399 33.56 1.94 8.83
N GLN A 400 32.83 1.36 7.86
CA GLN A 400 33.12 0.00 7.41
C GLN A 400 32.55 -0.24 5.99
N VAL A 401 33.35 -0.95 5.14
CA VAL A 401 32.85 -1.61 3.95
C VAL A 401 32.51 -3.05 4.33
N VAL A 402 31.32 -3.50 3.94
CA VAL A 402 30.82 -4.84 4.25
C VAL A 402 30.69 -5.62 2.96
N ARG A 403 31.42 -6.73 2.89
CA ARG A 403 31.36 -7.68 1.78
C ARG A 403 31.12 -9.08 2.29
N ASP A 404 30.14 -9.75 1.72
CA ASP A 404 29.85 -11.18 1.94
C ASP A 404 29.50 -11.82 0.59
N GLY A 405 30.48 -12.47 -0.04
CA GLY A 405 30.33 -12.96 -1.42
C GLY A 405 30.16 -11.82 -2.42
N SER A 406 29.01 -11.74 -3.05
CA SER A 406 28.59 -10.66 -3.95
C SER A 406 27.70 -9.60 -3.26
N PHE A 407 27.31 -9.83 -2.01
CA PHE A 407 26.69 -8.77 -1.20
C PHE A 407 27.75 -7.72 -0.88
N LEU A 408 27.46 -6.46 -1.18
CA LEU A 408 28.36 -5.33 -0.99
C LEU A 408 27.61 -4.14 -0.39
N GLY A 409 28.11 -3.61 0.73
CA GLY A 409 27.54 -2.46 1.39
C GLY A 409 28.58 -1.60 2.06
N VAL A 410 28.19 -0.41 2.49
CA VAL A 410 29.01 0.52 3.23
C VAL A 410 28.23 1.16 4.36
N ILE A 411 28.89 1.37 5.48
CA ILE A 411 28.38 2.06 6.67
C ILE A 411 29.19 3.33 6.89
N ALA A 412 28.51 4.46 7.11
CA ALA A 412 29.12 5.76 7.38
C ALA A 412 28.38 6.52 8.48
N GLU A 413 29.06 7.49 9.10
CA GLU A 413 28.49 8.32 10.17
C GLU A 413 27.32 9.19 9.66
N ARG A 414 27.36 9.63 8.40
CA ARG A 414 26.37 10.52 7.82
C ARG A 414 25.80 9.93 6.52
N GLU A 415 24.56 10.27 6.20
CA GLU A 415 23.83 9.73 5.06
C GLU A 415 24.52 10.09 3.72
N GLU A 416 24.95 11.34 3.56
CA GLU A 416 25.66 11.81 2.37
C GLU A 416 27.04 11.16 2.20
N GLN A 417 27.71 10.82 3.30
CA GLN A 417 28.98 10.07 3.27
C GLN A 417 28.77 8.63 2.80
N ALA A 418 27.70 7.97 3.28
CA ALA A 418 27.32 6.63 2.81
C ALA A 418 26.97 6.64 1.31
N ILE A 419 26.30 7.69 0.83
CA ILE A 419 25.97 7.88 -0.59
C ILE A 419 27.26 8.02 -1.41
N ALA A 420 28.18 8.92 -1.03
CA ALA A 420 29.44 9.11 -1.72
C ALA A 420 30.28 7.81 -1.76
N ALA A 421 30.35 7.12 -0.63
CA ALA A 421 31.09 5.86 -0.51
C ALA A 421 30.46 4.75 -1.39
N SER A 422 29.13 4.63 -1.43
CA SER A 422 28.45 3.66 -2.27
C SER A 422 28.61 3.97 -3.77
N THR A 423 28.71 5.23 -4.14
CA THR A 423 29.00 5.63 -5.53
C THR A 423 30.40 5.16 -5.93
N LEU A 424 31.41 5.40 -5.11
CA LEU A 424 32.76 4.93 -5.38
C LEU A 424 32.87 3.41 -5.38
N LEU A 425 32.14 2.71 -4.47
CA LEU A 425 32.05 1.24 -4.51
C LEU A 425 31.49 0.74 -5.85
N ARG A 426 30.43 1.38 -6.35
CA ARG A 426 29.81 1.01 -7.64
C ARG A 426 30.76 1.25 -8.81
N GLU A 427 31.51 2.34 -8.81
CA GLU A 427 32.48 2.68 -9.85
C GLU A 427 33.69 1.71 -9.88
N THR A 428 34.11 1.20 -8.73
CA THR A 428 35.27 0.31 -8.60
C THR A 428 34.91 -1.17 -8.63
N ALA A 429 33.62 -1.51 -8.51
CA ALA A 429 33.17 -2.90 -8.54
C ALA A 429 33.26 -3.48 -9.95
N VAL A 430 33.94 -4.63 -10.06
CA VAL A 430 34.03 -5.43 -11.28
C VAL A 430 33.11 -6.65 -11.11
N TRP A 431 32.18 -6.80 -12.04
CA TRP A 431 31.20 -7.87 -12.01
C TRP A 431 31.41 -8.84 -13.20
N ASP A 432 31.25 -10.12 -12.95
CA ASP A 432 31.01 -11.12 -13.98
C ASP A 432 29.49 -11.26 -14.14
N ASP A 433 28.97 -10.67 -15.21
CA ASP A 433 27.53 -10.68 -15.49
C ASP A 433 27.22 -11.38 -16.80
N GLN A 434 26.48 -12.47 -16.69
CA GLN A 434 25.99 -13.27 -17.80
C GLN A 434 24.47 -13.09 -18.01
N THR A 435 23.89 -12.07 -17.39
CA THR A 435 22.47 -11.81 -17.47
C THR A 435 22.05 -11.40 -18.87
N THR A 436 21.09 -12.14 -19.42
CA THR A 436 20.44 -11.78 -20.68
C THR A 436 18.93 -11.79 -20.51
N LEU A 437 18.27 -10.70 -20.87
CA LEU A 437 16.83 -10.58 -20.89
C LEU A 437 16.30 -10.78 -22.32
N PRO A 438 15.06 -11.22 -22.51
CA PRO A 438 14.46 -11.26 -23.84
C PRO A 438 14.32 -9.84 -24.39
N ALA A 439 14.36 -9.69 -25.71
CA ALA A 439 14.08 -8.40 -26.34
C ALA A 439 12.67 -7.93 -25.95
N PRO A 440 12.49 -6.64 -25.56
CA PRO A 440 11.20 -6.13 -25.04
C PRO A 440 10.02 -6.42 -25.98
N GLU A 441 10.25 -6.29 -27.28
CA GLU A 441 9.23 -6.51 -28.33
C GLU A 441 8.75 -7.97 -28.35
N ARG A 442 9.55 -8.88 -27.84
CA ARG A 442 9.25 -10.32 -27.81
C ARG A 442 8.79 -10.81 -26.44
N LEU A 443 8.50 -9.90 -25.49
CA LEU A 443 8.11 -10.25 -24.12
C LEU A 443 6.96 -11.27 -24.08
N TYR A 444 5.89 -11.01 -24.81
CA TYR A 444 4.71 -11.88 -24.80
C TYR A 444 4.89 -13.18 -25.57
N GLU A 445 5.66 -13.17 -26.66
CA GLU A 445 6.08 -14.40 -27.36
C GLU A 445 6.94 -15.27 -26.43
N HIS A 446 7.87 -14.64 -25.71
CA HIS A 446 8.73 -15.31 -24.75
C HIS A 446 7.89 -15.94 -23.62
N LEU A 447 6.92 -15.22 -23.05
CA LEU A 447 6.02 -15.74 -22.01
C LEU A 447 5.23 -16.97 -22.52
N LEU A 448 4.66 -16.88 -23.72
CA LEU A 448 3.87 -17.98 -24.32
C LEU A 448 4.72 -19.21 -24.68
N ALA A 449 6.00 -19.03 -24.97
CA ALA A 449 6.93 -20.10 -25.30
C ALA A 449 7.53 -20.81 -24.08
N GLN A 450 7.41 -20.23 -22.87
CA GLN A 450 7.95 -20.83 -21.64
C GLN A 450 7.18 -22.09 -21.24
N PRO A 451 7.89 -23.09 -20.66
CA PRO A 451 7.21 -24.17 -19.96
C PRO A 451 6.32 -23.61 -18.86
N ALA A 452 5.06 -24.05 -18.82
CA ALA A 452 4.09 -23.57 -17.87
C ALA A 452 3.42 -24.72 -17.10
N GLN A 453 3.16 -24.49 -15.82
CA GLN A 453 2.26 -25.33 -15.02
C GLN A 453 0.83 -24.91 -15.36
N SER A 454 0.09 -25.79 -16.02
CA SER A 454 -1.29 -25.51 -16.49
C SER A 454 -2.30 -26.20 -15.61
N GLN A 455 -3.32 -25.48 -15.11
CA GLN A 455 -4.39 -25.99 -14.27
C GLN A 455 -5.76 -25.50 -14.76
N LEU A 456 -6.74 -26.40 -14.69
CA LEU A 456 -8.13 -26.04 -14.84
C LEU A 456 -8.60 -25.30 -13.58
N ILE A 457 -9.27 -24.17 -13.78
CA ILE A 457 -9.87 -23.38 -12.70
C ILE A 457 -11.37 -23.69 -12.67
N VAL A 458 -11.84 -24.19 -11.52
CA VAL A 458 -13.25 -24.52 -11.27
C VAL A 458 -13.71 -23.72 -10.06
N ASP A 459 -14.78 -22.96 -10.19
CA ASP A 459 -15.32 -22.09 -9.15
C ASP A 459 -14.25 -21.20 -8.50
N GLY A 460 -13.37 -20.66 -9.35
CA GLY A 460 -12.25 -19.82 -8.94
C GLY A 460 -11.08 -20.56 -8.29
N SER A 461 -11.10 -21.90 -8.15
CA SER A 461 -10.05 -22.70 -7.52
C SER A 461 -9.24 -23.47 -8.56
N ALA A 462 -7.90 -23.49 -8.39
CA ALA A 462 -7.03 -24.33 -9.22
C ALA A 462 -7.21 -25.81 -8.86
N THR A 463 -7.38 -26.65 -9.87
CA THR A 463 -7.60 -28.10 -9.73
C THR A 463 -6.52 -28.90 -10.45
N ASP A 464 -6.43 -30.18 -10.14
CA ASP A 464 -5.63 -31.18 -10.86
C ASP A 464 -6.44 -31.95 -11.93
N LEU A 465 -7.66 -31.50 -12.19
CA LEU A 465 -8.53 -32.10 -13.21
C LEU A 465 -7.90 -31.92 -14.61
N PRO A 466 -8.15 -32.90 -15.52
CA PRO A 466 -7.71 -32.77 -16.91
C PRO A 466 -8.28 -31.50 -17.56
N ILE A 467 -7.45 -30.80 -18.31
CA ILE A 467 -7.87 -29.64 -19.07
C ILE A 467 -8.65 -30.09 -20.31
N PRO A 468 -9.94 -29.73 -20.40
CA PRO A 468 -10.74 -30.09 -21.58
C PRO A 468 -10.29 -29.27 -22.81
N PRO A 469 -10.63 -29.73 -24.04
CA PRO A 469 -10.44 -28.95 -25.25
C PRO A 469 -11.26 -27.65 -25.19
N LEU A 470 -11.01 -26.72 -26.13
CA LEU A 470 -11.83 -25.52 -26.27
C LEU A 470 -13.31 -25.88 -26.52
N ILE A 471 -14.19 -25.18 -25.83
CA ILE A 471 -15.62 -25.34 -26.00
C ILE A 471 -16.02 -24.61 -27.30
N ALA A 472 -16.58 -25.33 -28.24
CA ALA A 472 -17.06 -24.82 -29.51
C ALA A 472 -18.45 -25.41 -29.77
N PRO A 473 -19.55 -24.77 -29.34
CA PRO A 473 -20.93 -25.27 -29.53
C PRO A 473 -21.29 -25.36 -31.04
N GLU A 474 -21.94 -26.45 -31.41
CA GLU A 474 -22.38 -26.65 -32.81
C GLU A 474 -23.49 -25.65 -33.22
N ASP A 475 -24.25 -25.15 -32.29
CA ASP A 475 -25.36 -24.20 -32.44
C ASP A 475 -24.91 -22.70 -32.34
N ALA A 476 -23.63 -22.46 -32.29
CA ALA A 476 -23.11 -21.10 -32.24
C ALA A 476 -23.42 -20.32 -33.52
N ALA A 477 -24.15 -19.21 -33.40
CA ALA A 477 -24.37 -18.29 -34.50
C ALA A 477 -23.09 -17.49 -34.85
N GLN A 478 -22.28 -17.18 -33.86
CA GLN A 478 -21.01 -16.46 -34.01
C GLN A 478 -20.04 -16.84 -32.89
N THR A 479 -18.75 -16.97 -33.22
CA THR A 479 -17.66 -17.16 -32.25
C THR A 479 -16.63 -16.06 -32.46
N LEU A 480 -16.28 -15.36 -31.36
CA LEU A 480 -15.25 -14.33 -31.33
C LEU A 480 -14.04 -14.84 -30.53
N THR A 481 -12.88 -14.29 -30.87
CA THR A 481 -11.62 -14.52 -30.12
C THR A 481 -10.88 -13.19 -29.95
N ALA A 482 -10.24 -13.02 -28.78
CA ALA A 482 -9.42 -11.84 -28.52
C ALA A 482 -8.20 -12.22 -27.67
N THR A 483 -7.16 -11.41 -27.75
CA THR A 483 -5.95 -11.54 -26.93
C THR A 483 -5.59 -10.21 -26.32
N TYR A 484 -5.38 -10.23 -24.99
CA TYR A 484 -5.04 -9.06 -24.21
C TYR A 484 -3.71 -9.23 -23.52
N PHE A 485 -3.00 -8.12 -23.28
CA PHE A 485 -1.64 -8.10 -22.78
C PHE A 485 -1.52 -7.19 -21.57
N ARG A 486 -0.68 -7.60 -20.62
CA ARG A 486 -0.23 -6.78 -19.51
C ARG A 486 1.30 -6.78 -19.49
N PRO A 487 1.99 -5.62 -19.49
CA PRO A 487 3.43 -5.55 -19.33
C PRO A 487 3.83 -5.78 -17.86
N TYR A 488 5.13 -5.85 -17.58
CA TYR A 488 5.64 -5.67 -16.23
C TYR A 488 5.30 -4.27 -15.73
N GLN A 489 4.97 -4.16 -14.44
CA GLN A 489 4.61 -2.89 -13.80
C GLN A 489 5.29 -2.75 -12.45
N MET A 490 5.63 -1.50 -12.07
CA MET A 490 6.24 -1.18 -10.78
C MET A 490 5.20 -0.85 -9.71
N HIS A 491 5.53 -1.14 -8.44
CA HIS A 491 4.85 -0.56 -7.29
C HIS A 491 5.04 0.95 -7.28
N ALA A 492 6.25 1.40 -7.57
CA ALA A 492 6.63 2.80 -7.70
C ALA A 492 6.26 3.62 -6.45
N SER A 493 6.51 3.08 -5.26
CA SER A 493 6.38 3.82 -4.00
C SER A 493 7.14 5.14 -4.08
N LEU A 494 6.57 6.23 -3.56
CA LEU A 494 7.15 7.56 -3.74
C LEU A 494 8.52 7.70 -3.09
N GLY A 495 8.67 7.25 -1.83
CA GLY A 495 9.97 7.03 -1.20
C GLY A 495 10.47 5.63 -1.53
N PRO A 496 11.75 5.45 -1.87
CA PRO A 496 12.33 4.12 -2.02
C PRO A 496 12.29 3.32 -0.72
N SER A 497 12.42 2.00 -0.82
CA SER A 497 12.39 1.10 0.32
C SER A 497 13.47 1.43 1.35
N ALA A 498 13.11 1.38 2.64
CA ALA A 498 13.97 1.71 3.76
C ALA A 498 13.71 0.81 4.97
N ALA A 499 14.75 0.56 5.76
CA ALA A 499 14.67 -0.14 7.03
C ALA A 499 15.73 0.37 7.99
N VAL A 500 15.49 0.19 9.29
CA VAL A 500 16.50 0.36 10.33
C VAL A 500 16.69 -0.99 11.02
N ALA A 501 17.93 -1.38 11.30
CA ALA A 501 18.22 -2.58 12.06
C ALA A 501 19.23 -2.30 13.17
N HIS A 502 19.07 -2.98 14.30
CA HIS A 502 19.95 -2.89 15.46
C HIS A 502 20.26 -4.27 16.01
N GLN A 503 21.52 -4.65 16.00
CA GLN A 503 22.02 -5.86 16.65
C GLN A 503 22.55 -5.50 18.04
N GLU A 504 21.90 -5.97 19.07
CA GLU A 504 22.31 -5.76 20.46
C GLU A 504 22.47 -7.11 21.18
N GLY A 505 23.70 -7.52 21.43
CA GLY A 505 24.01 -8.88 21.88
C GLY A 505 23.46 -9.90 20.87
N ASP A 506 22.66 -10.84 21.35
CA ASP A 506 22.05 -11.89 20.53
C ASP A 506 20.70 -11.47 19.89
N LYS A 507 20.21 -10.27 20.21
CA LYS A 507 18.93 -9.79 19.71
C LYS A 507 19.11 -8.88 18.50
N LEU A 508 18.29 -9.10 17.47
CA LEU A 508 18.20 -8.27 16.26
C LEU A 508 16.82 -7.62 16.18
N THR A 509 16.75 -6.30 16.30
CA THR A 509 15.51 -5.55 16.11
C THR A 509 15.53 -4.85 14.75
N ILE A 510 14.43 -4.97 14.00
CA ILE A 510 14.28 -4.41 12.65
C ILE A 510 13.00 -3.58 12.58
N TRP A 511 13.11 -2.33 12.17
CA TRP A 511 12.00 -1.45 11.83
C TRP A 511 11.84 -1.44 10.31
N SER A 512 10.69 -1.86 9.80
CA SER A 512 10.42 -2.03 8.37
C SER A 512 8.99 -1.64 8.01
N HIS A 513 8.79 -1.17 6.79
CA HIS A 513 7.45 -0.94 6.25
C HIS A 513 6.86 -2.20 5.56
N THR A 514 7.23 -3.35 6.05
CA THR A 514 6.73 -4.64 5.54
C THR A 514 5.22 -4.79 5.69
N GLN A 515 4.60 -5.55 4.80
CA GLN A 515 3.20 -5.99 4.96
C GLN A 515 3.02 -7.17 5.93
N GLY A 516 4.12 -7.85 6.31
CA GLY A 516 4.07 -9.06 7.13
C GLY A 516 5.27 -9.18 8.06
N ALA A 517 5.17 -8.63 9.27
CA ALA A 517 6.25 -8.63 10.23
C ALA A 517 6.67 -10.06 10.63
N TYR A 518 5.70 -10.93 10.88
CA TYR A 518 5.96 -12.31 11.30
C TYR A 518 6.61 -13.17 10.21
N PRO A 519 6.11 -13.23 8.97
CA PRO A 519 6.81 -13.94 7.89
C PRO A 519 8.21 -13.40 7.61
N LEU A 520 8.39 -12.06 7.69
CA LEU A 520 9.69 -11.43 7.51
C LEU A 520 10.66 -11.82 8.63
N ARG A 521 10.22 -11.78 9.89
CA ARG A 521 10.96 -12.24 11.07
C ARG A 521 11.52 -13.65 10.85
N ALA A 522 10.64 -14.59 10.52
CA ALA A 522 11.01 -15.99 10.29
C ALA A 522 11.97 -16.16 9.10
N ALA A 523 11.77 -15.41 8.01
CA ALA A 523 12.64 -15.46 6.85
C ALA A 523 14.04 -14.91 7.13
N ILE A 524 14.15 -13.78 7.84
CA ILE A 524 15.44 -13.20 8.22
C ILE A 524 16.16 -14.11 9.21
N ALA A 525 15.48 -14.64 10.22
CA ALA A 525 16.06 -15.60 11.16
C ALA A 525 16.65 -16.80 10.44
N SER A 526 15.91 -17.37 9.48
CA SER A 526 16.35 -18.49 8.65
C SER A 526 17.60 -18.16 7.82
N VAL A 527 17.64 -16.99 7.16
CA VAL A 527 18.80 -16.57 6.36
C VAL A 527 20.06 -16.38 7.23
N LEU A 528 19.87 -15.79 8.41
CA LEU A 528 20.98 -15.45 9.32
C LEU A 528 21.38 -16.59 10.27
N GLY A 529 20.67 -17.74 10.24
CA GLY A 529 20.89 -18.85 11.15
C GLY A 529 20.64 -18.50 12.62
N LEU A 530 19.61 -17.67 12.87
CA LEU A 530 19.18 -17.25 14.21
C LEU A 530 17.90 -17.99 14.63
N GLU A 531 17.71 -18.11 15.95
CA GLU A 531 16.40 -18.49 16.47
C GLU A 531 15.38 -17.38 16.14
N THR A 532 14.14 -17.75 15.84
CA THR A 532 13.12 -16.79 15.44
C THR A 532 12.87 -15.73 16.53
N GLU A 533 12.93 -16.13 17.80
CA GLU A 533 12.73 -15.28 18.97
C GLU A 533 13.86 -14.26 19.19
N ALA A 534 15.03 -14.49 18.61
CA ALA A 534 16.15 -13.55 18.64
C ALA A 534 15.92 -12.35 17.66
N VAL A 535 14.96 -12.47 16.76
CA VAL A 535 14.64 -11.43 15.78
C VAL A 535 13.30 -10.80 16.12
N ARG A 536 13.27 -9.48 16.30
CA ARG A 536 12.05 -8.68 16.41
C ARG A 536 11.87 -7.84 15.16
N VAL A 537 10.66 -7.83 14.60
CA VAL A 537 10.28 -6.96 13.49
C VAL A 537 9.15 -6.05 13.94
N ILE A 538 9.36 -4.75 13.81
CA ILE A 538 8.41 -3.69 14.15
C ILE A 538 7.99 -3.01 12.86
N HIS A 539 6.69 -3.00 12.59
CA HIS A 539 6.17 -2.24 11.46
C HIS A 539 6.25 -0.74 11.74
N VAL A 540 6.70 0.02 10.73
CA VAL A 540 6.65 1.48 10.70
C VAL A 540 6.15 1.89 9.33
N ASP A 541 5.29 2.90 9.25
CA ASP A 541 4.72 3.36 7.99
C ASP A 541 5.78 3.61 6.91
N GLY A 542 5.46 3.25 5.67
CA GLY A 542 6.30 3.50 4.48
C GLY A 542 5.67 4.51 3.53
N ALA A 543 6.35 4.76 2.43
CA ALA A 543 5.90 5.65 1.36
C ALA A 543 4.81 5.06 0.45
N GLY A 544 3.91 4.28 1.01
CA GLY A 544 2.96 3.43 0.31
C GLY A 544 3.53 2.04 0.02
N CYS A 545 2.66 1.12 -0.37
CA CYS A 545 3.04 -0.28 -0.53
C CYS A 545 2.64 -0.84 -1.90
N TYR A 546 1.36 -0.84 -2.24
CA TYR A 546 0.76 -1.31 -3.51
C TYR A 546 1.01 -2.77 -3.83
N GLY A 547 1.52 -3.54 -2.89
CA GLY A 547 1.85 -4.95 -2.99
C GLY A 547 3.20 -5.28 -2.36
N HIS A 548 3.85 -6.35 -2.83
CA HIS A 548 5.14 -6.79 -2.32
C HIS A 548 6.27 -5.99 -3.01
N ASN A 549 6.57 -4.80 -2.49
CA ASN A 549 7.68 -3.93 -2.91
C ASN A 549 9.01 -4.36 -2.23
N GLY A 550 10.05 -3.53 -2.29
CA GLY A 550 11.38 -3.82 -1.73
C GLY A 550 11.51 -3.77 -0.19
N ALA A 551 10.39 -3.59 0.56
CA ALA A 551 10.41 -3.44 2.03
C ALA A 551 11.07 -4.61 2.76
N ASP A 552 10.79 -5.84 2.29
CA ASP A 552 11.33 -7.05 2.91
C ASP A 552 12.81 -7.23 2.58
N ASP A 553 13.21 -6.85 1.38
CA ASP A 553 14.60 -6.95 0.90
C ASP A 553 15.52 -5.98 1.63
N VAL A 554 15.12 -4.71 1.75
CA VAL A 554 15.92 -3.70 2.47
C VAL A 554 16.01 -4.01 3.97
N ALA A 555 15.04 -4.74 4.52
CA ALA A 555 15.10 -5.21 5.91
C ALA A 555 16.24 -6.21 6.12
N LEU A 556 16.44 -7.16 5.18
CA LEU A 556 17.59 -8.05 5.23
C LEU A 556 18.90 -7.30 4.99
N ASP A 557 18.94 -6.35 4.07
CA ASP A 557 20.11 -5.48 3.86
C ASP A 557 20.55 -4.79 5.16
N ALA A 558 19.58 -4.18 5.86
CA ALA A 558 19.85 -3.51 7.12
C ALA A 558 20.31 -4.49 8.20
N ALA A 559 19.71 -5.68 8.26
CA ALA A 559 20.10 -6.74 9.20
C ALA A 559 21.54 -7.21 8.97
N LEU A 560 21.96 -7.40 7.72
CA LEU A 560 23.33 -7.80 7.37
C LEU A 560 24.34 -6.72 7.78
N LEU A 561 24.05 -5.45 7.55
CA LEU A 561 24.92 -4.36 7.98
C LEU A 561 24.95 -4.23 9.51
N ALA A 562 23.80 -4.38 10.21
CA ALA A 562 23.74 -4.30 11.67
C ALA A 562 24.54 -5.42 12.34
N ARG A 563 24.60 -6.60 11.75
CA ARG A 563 25.46 -7.69 12.21
C ARG A 563 26.95 -7.42 12.00
N ALA A 564 27.30 -6.68 10.96
CA ALA A 564 28.68 -6.29 10.70
C ALA A 564 29.16 -5.20 11.67
N LEU A 565 28.25 -4.38 12.22
CA LEU A 565 28.56 -3.33 13.21
C LEU A 565 27.59 -3.43 14.41
N PRO A 566 27.74 -4.42 15.30
CA PRO A 566 26.88 -4.56 16.48
C PRO A 566 26.92 -3.36 17.42
N GLY A 567 25.81 -3.12 18.12
CA GLY A 567 25.69 -2.05 19.13
C GLY A 567 25.33 -0.68 18.57
N ARG A 568 25.25 -0.50 17.25
CA ARG A 568 24.78 0.74 16.61
C ARG A 568 23.62 0.46 15.69
N PRO A 569 22.51 1.22 15.77
CA PRO A 569 21.42 1.12 14.81
C PRO A 569 21.89 1.60 13.42
N ILE A 570 21.47 0.90 12.38
CA ILE A 570 21.84 1.23 11.00
C ILE A 570 20.59 1.51 10.16
N SER A 571 20.48 2.72 9.61
CA SER A 571 19.45 3.10 8.66
C SER A 571 19.91 2.81 7.24
N VAL A 572 19.21 1.93 6.55
CA VAL A 572 19.43 1.61 5.14
C VAL A 572 18.27 2.17 4.32
N LYS A 573 18.59 2.93 3.28
CA LYS A 573 17.62 3.44 2.31
C LYS A 573 18.12 3.09 0.92
N TRP A 574 17.29 2.51 0.08
CA TRP A 574 17.58 2.34 -1.33
C TRP A 574 17.58 3.69 -2.05
N THR A 575 18.27 3.77 -3.16
CA THR A 575 18.10 4.88 -4.11
C THR A 575 16.89 4.64 -5.00
N ARG A 576 16.46 5.66 -5.75
CA ARG A 576 15.43 5.45 -6.77
C ARG A 576 15.87 4.46 -7.85
N ALA A 577 17.15 4.47 -8.21
CA ALA A 577 17.71 3.52 -9.16
C ALA A 577 17.67 2.08 -8.62
N ASP A 578 18.03 1.88 -7.33
CA ASP A 578 17.94 0.56 -6.70
C ASP A 578 16.49 0.05 -6.65
N GLU A 579 15.53 0.90 -6.27
CA GLU A 579 14.10 0.55 -6.27
C GLU A 579 13.61 0.20 -7.67
N HIS A 580 13.98 1.03 -8.66
CA HIS A 580 13.57 0.83 -10.05
C HIS A 580 14.06 -0.48 -10.63
N THR A 581 15.30 -0.87 -10.31
CA THR A 581 15.93 -2.09 -10.84
C THR A 581 15.56 -3.35 -10.05
N TRP A 582 15.34 -3.24 -8.73
CA TRP A 582 15.38 -4.41 -7.84
C TRP A 582 14.10 -4.68 -7.06
N GLU A 583 13.09 -3.79 -7.07
CA GLU A 583 11.80 -4.18 -6.49
C GLU A 583 11.22 -5.38 -7.26
N PRO A 584 10.46 -6.27 -6.63
CA PRO A 584 9.75 -7.32 -7.37
C PRO A 584 8.59 -6.71 -8.15
N TYR A 585 8.55 -6.92 -9.46
CA TYR A 585 7.55 -6.30 -10.34
C TYR A 585 6.20 -7.01 -10.32
N GLY A 586 5.14 -6.29 -10.70
CA GLY A 586 3.89 -6.89 -11.14
C GLY A 586 4.12 -7.66 -12.45
N PRO A 587 3.72 -8.94 -12.51
CA PRO A 587 4.08 -9.83 -13.62
C PRO A 587 3.46 -9.41 -14.95
N ALA A 588 4.18 -9.66 -16.04
CA ALA A 588 3.61 -9.64 -17.38
C ALA A 588 2.61 -10.80 -17.55
N MET A 589 1.53 -10.55 -18.30
CA MET A 589 0.46 -11.52 -18.55
C MET A 589 -0.02 -11.46 -20.00
N VAL A 590 -0.49 -12.62 -20.48
CA VAL A 590 -1.26 -12.75 -21.74
C VAL A 590 -2.57 -13.45 -21.41
N VAL A 591 -3.69 -12.89 -21.85
CA VAL A 591 -5.03 -13.48 -21.67
C VAL A 591 -5.65 -13.69 -23.05
N LYS A 592 -5.99 -14.94 -23.37
CA LYS A 592 -6.68 -15.31 -24.60
C LYS A 592 -8.12 -15.72 -24.27
N LEU A 593 -9.07 -15.10 -24.92
CA LEU A 593 -10.49 -15.34 -24.75
C LEU A 593 -11.14 -15.82 -26.06
N GLN A 594 -12.09 -16.72 -25.89
CA GLN A 594 -12.99 -17.15 -26.97
C GLN A 594 -14.38 -17.36 -26.40
N ALA A 595 -15.37 -16.80 -27.02
CA ALA A 595 -16.77 -17.00 -26.63
C ALA A 595 -17.67 -17.14 -27.86
N SER A 596 -18.76 -17.90 -27.70
CA SER A 596 -19.77 -18.12 -28.73
C SER A 596 -21.09 -17.48 -28.33
N LEU A 597 -21.76 -16.87 -29.32
CA LEU A 597 -23.09 -16.29 -29.19
C LEU A 597 -24.11 -17.15 -29.94
N ASN A 598 -25.32 -17.30 -29.37
CA ASN A 598 -26.45 -17.84 -30.11
C ASN A 598 -27.12 -16.76 -30.97
N ALA A 599 -28.17 -17.15 -31.73
CA ALA A 599 -28.91 -16.22 -32.62
C ALA A 599 -29.61 -15.08 -31.86
N ALA A 600 -29.83 -15.22 -30.55
CA ALA A 600 -30.42 -14.19 -29.70
C ALA A 600 -29.37 -13.26 -29.09
N GLY A 601 -28.11 -13.42 -29.45
CA GLY A 601 -26.98 -12.62 -28.92
C GLY A 601 -26.56 -12.99 -27.48
N GLN A 602 -26.94 -14.17 -26.98
CA GLN A 602 -26.55 -14.61 -25.66
C GLN A 602 -25.28 -15.47 -25.71
N ILE A 603 -24.40 -15.33 -24.73
CA ILE A 603 -23.19 -16.15 -24.61
C ILE A 603 -23.57 -17.58 -24.27
N THR A 604 -23.14 -18.56 -25.09
CA THR A 604 -23.37 -19.99 -24.89
C THR A 604 -22.13 -20.71 -24.38
N SER A 605 -20.93 -20.22 -24.72
CA SER A 605 -19.68 -20.76 -24.23
C SER A 605 -18.63 -19.69 -23.96
N TRP A 606 -17.74 -19.95 -22.99
CA TRP A 606 -16.66 -19.08 -22.58
C TRP A 606 -15.39 -19.88 -22.34
N ASN A 607 -14.34 -19.55 -23.06
CA ASN A 607 -12.99 -20.09 -22.86
C ASN A 607 -12.06 -18.96 -22.47
N HIS A 608 -11.26 -19.19 -21.42
CA HIS A 608 -10.28 -18.25 -20.87
C HIS A 608 -8.96 -18.99 -20.63
N ASP A 609 -7.91 -18.60 -21.31
CA ASP A 609 -6.56 -19.08 -21.08
C ASP A 609 -5.67 -17.90 -20.67
N GLY A 610 -5.16 -17.92 -19.42
CA GLY A 610 -4.31 -16.88 -18.86
C GLY A 610 -2.89 -17.34 -18.60
N TRP A 611 -1.90 -16.77 -19.28
CA TRP A 611 -0.46 -16.96 -19.01
C TRP A 611 0.06 -15.84 -18.13
N SER A 612 0.80 -16.21 -17.08
CA SER A 612 1.46 -15.22 -16.23
C SER A 612 2.75 -15.74 -15.64
N TYR A 613 3.67 -14.81 -15.31
CA TYR A 613 4.74 -15.09 -14.37
C TYR A 613 4.21 -15.09 -12.92
N PRO A 614 5.05 -15.52 -11.92
CA PRO A 614 4.61 -15.65 -10.53
C PRO A 614 4.11 -14.33 -9.92
N HIS A 615 3.03 -14.39 -9.14
CA HIS A 615 2.50 -13.27 -8.35
C HIS A 615 2.81 -13.37 -6.86
N THR A 616 3.60 -14.37 -6.43
CA THR A 616 3.81 -14.64 -5.01
C THR A 616 5.24 -15.08 -4.76
N ALA A 617 6.08 -14.13 -4.42
CA ALA A 617 7.46 -14.35 -3.99
C ALA A 617 7.72 -13.78 -2.59
N ARG A 618 6.68 -13.73 -1.73
CA ARG A 618 6.83 -13.22 -0.37
C ARG A 618 7.78 -14.08 0.44
N PRO A 619 8.60 -13.45 1.31
CA PRO A 619 9.54 -14.17 2.14
C PRO A 619 8.81 -15.13 3.08
N ARG A 620 9.39 -16.29 3.24
CA ARG A 620 8.99 -17.33 4.18
C ARG A 620 10.19 -18.26 4.41
N PRO A 621 10.31 -18.87 5.56
CA PRO A 621 11.38 -19.83 5.80
C PRO A 621 11.16 -21.08 4.93
N LEU A 622 12.12 -21.37 4.06
CA LEU A 622 12.15 -22.57 3.24
C LEU A 622 13.58 -23.12 3.24
N PRO A 623 13.78 -24.44 3.43
CA PRO A 623 15.12 -25.01 3.42
C PRO A 623 15.88 -24.72 2.12
N GLY A 624 17.09 -24.18 2.22
CA GLY A 624 18.00 -23.93 1.10
C GLY A 624 17.57 -22.84 0.12
N THR A 625 16.44 -22.14 0.37
CA THR A 625 15.95 -21.08 -0.50
C THR A 625 15.55 -19.84 0.29
N SER A 626 15.57 -18.68 -0.35
CA SER A 626 15.08 -17.43 0.25
C SER A 626 14.37 -16.55 -0.78
N GLY A 627 13.25 -15.95 -0.39
CA GLY A 627 12.58 -14.90 -1.18
C GLY A 627 13.24 -13.53 -1.06
N LEU A 628 14.23 -13.37 -0.15
CA LEU A 628 14.93 -12.11 0.10
C LEU A 628 16.14 -11.96 -0.81
N LEU A 629 16.21 -10.86 -1.52
CA LEU A 629 17.18 -10.63 -2.61
C LEU A 629 18.64 -10.78 -2.14
N ALA A 630 19.02 -10.17 -1.02
CA ALA A 630 20.40 -10.18 -0.54
C ALA A 630 20.90 -11.62 -0.28
N ALA A 631 20.03 -12.54 0.12
CA ALA A 631 20.38 -13.92 0.39
C ALA A 631 20.92 -14.68 -0.84
N TRP A 632 20.61 -14.22 -2.06
CA TRP A 632 21.10 -14.81 -3.30
C TRP A 632 22.57 -14.46 -3.61
N HIS A 633 23.07 -13.40 -2.95
CA HIS A 633 24.38 -12.80 -3.20
C HIS A 633 25.40 -13.02 -2.09
N LEU A 634 25.04 -13.73 -1.01
CA LEU A 634 25.97 -14.07 0.08
C LEU A 634 27.07 -15.04 -0.37
N ALA A 635 28.15 -15.14 0.39
CA ALA A 635 29.23 -16.11 0.12
C ALA A 635 28.69 -17.56 0.11
N THR A 636 27.68 -17.85 0.94
CA THR A 636 26.88 -19.09 0.87
C THR A 636 25.48 -18.71 0.38
N PRO A 637 25.26 -18.60 -0.94
CA PRO A 637 24.02 -18.09 -1.48
C PRO A 637 22.89 -19.10 -1.32
N LEU A 638 21.71 -18.59 -0.99
CA LEU A 638 20.46 -19.35 -1.04
C LEU A 638 19.82 -19.22 -2.43
N ALA A 639 19.17 -20.28 -2.89
CA ALA A 639 18.47 -20.23 -4.17
C ALA A 639 17.16 -19.41 -4.07
N ALA A 640 16.73 -18.85 -5.18
CA ALA A 640 15.39 -18.28 -5.28
C ALA A 640 14.33 -19.39 -5.15
N PRO A 641 13.19 -19.14 -4.44
CA PRO A 641 12.12 -20.12 -4.33
C PRO A 641 11.49 -20.39 -5.69
N GLN A 642 11.26 -21.64 -6.04
CA GLN A 642 10.52 -21.96 -7.25
C GLN A 642 9.03 -21.67 -7.05
N ALA A 643 8.44 -20.98 -8.03
CA ALA A 643 7.02 -20.74 -8.05
C ALA A 643 6.26 -22.03 -8.41
N ARG A 644 5.10 -22.20 -7.80
CA ARG A 644 4.19 -23.30 -8.08
C ARG A 644 2.74 -22.85 -7.94
N THR A 645 1.83 -23.45 -8.68
CA THR A 645 0.40 -23.26 -8.48
C THR A 645 -0.03 -23.93 -7.18
N MET A 646 -0.84 -23.23 -6.41
CA MET A 646 -1.44 -23.75 -5.16
C MET A 646 -2.79 -24.37 -5.49
N LEU A 647 -2.84 -25.71 -5.55
CA LEU A 647 -4.09 -26.45 -5.76
C LEU A 647 -5.09 -26.16 -4.62
N GLY A 648 -6.37 -26.04 -4.95
CA GLY A 648 -7.45 -25.72 -4.02
C GLY A 648 -7.51 -24.24 -3.58
N ALA A 649 -6.47 -23.44 -3.84
CA ALA A 649 -6.52 -22.02 -3.54
C ALA A 649 -7.51 -21.30 -4.47
N ARG A 650 -8.39 -20.48 -3.86
CA ARG A 650 -9.44 -19.80 -4.60
C ARG A 650 -9.01 -18.39 -4.98
N HIS A 651 -9.21 -17.99 -6.25
CA HIS A 651 -8.87 -16.68 -6.79
C HIS A 651 -7.46 -16.22 -6.40
N PHE A 652 -6.45 -17.05 -6.66
CA PHE A 652 -5.08 -16.82 -6.21
C PHE A 652 -4.14 -16.46 -7.38
N GLY A 653 -3.14 -15.63 -7.13
CA GLY A 653 -2.09 -15.34 -8.11
C GLY A 653 -2.60 -14.84 -9.46
N GLY A 654 -2.11 -15.46 -10.55
CA GLY A 654 -2.43 -15.10 -11.92
C GLY A 654 -3.88 -15.34 -12.33
N TYR A 655 -4.55 -16.34 -11.74
CA TYR A 655 -5.97 -16.65 -12.05
C TYR A 655 -6.98 -15.92 -11.15
N ARG A 656 -6.55 -14.91 -10.37
CA ARG A 656 -7.49 -14.10 -9.59
C ARG A 656 -8.47 -13.42 -10.52
N ASN A 657 -9.79 -13.64 -10.29
CA ASN A 657 -10.90 -13.16 -11.15
C ASN A 657 -10.82 -13.60 -12.62
N ALA A 658 -10.09 -14.69 -12.96
CA ALA A 658 -10.16 -15.29 -14.30
C ALA A 658 -11.51 -15.97 -14.53
N ASP A 659 -12.13 -16.51 -13.47
CA ASP A 659 -13.50 -17.00 -13.48
C ASP A 659 -14.46 -15.81 -13.33
N PRO A 660 -15.21 -15.43 -14.38
CA PRO A 660 -16.09 -14.28 -14.35
C PRO A 660 -17.32 -14.52 -13.48
N LEU A 661 -17.86 -13.46 -12.85
CA LEU A 661 -19.10 -13.54 -12.08
C LEU A 661 -20.35 -13.77 -12.94
N TYR A 662 -20.25 -13.59 -14.25
CA TYR A 662 -21.34 -13.81 -15.20
C TYR A 662 -21.79 -15.26 -15.25
N ALA A 663 -23.09 -15.50 -15.39
CA ALA A 663 -23.69 -16.82 -15.48
C ALA A 663 -23.62 -17.41 -16.91
N PHE A 664 -22.40 -17.70 -17.37
CA PHE A 664 -22.22 -18.34 -18.68
C PHE A 664 -22.47 -19.84 -18.59
N PRO A 665 -23.25 -20.43 -19.53
CA PRO A 665 -23.66 -21.84 -19.45
C PRO A 665 -22.51 -22.84 -19.49
N GLN A 666 -21.51 -22.60 -20.35
CA GLN A 666 -20.35 -23.47 -20.51
C GLN A 666 -19.08 -22.65 -20.34
N ARG A 667 -18.27 -23.00 -19.34
CA ARG A 667 -17.04 -22.29 -19.02
C ARG A 667 -15.84 -23.23 -18.98
N ARG A 668 -14.74 -22.81 -19.63
CA ARG A 668 -13.43 -23.43 -19.52
C ARG A 668 -12.42 -22.34 -19.18
N ILE A 669 -11.81 -22.44 -18.02
CA ILE A 669 -10.85 -21.42 -17.53
C ILE A 669 -9.56 -22.13 -17.17
N VAL A 670 -8.46 -21.72 -17.78
CA VAL A 670 -7.13 -22.33 -17.57
C VAL A 670 -6.13 -21.27 -17.17
N ASN A 671 -5.39 -21.58 -16.12
CA ASN A 671 -4.21 -20.82 -15.72
C ASN A 671 -2.94 -21.52 -16.17
N HIS A 672 -2.04 -20.78 -16.82
CA HIS A 672 -0.72 -21.24 -17.26
C HIS A 672 0.34 -20.43 -16.50
N LEU A 673 0.93 -21.01 -15.45
CA LEU A 673 1.99 -20.38 -14.67
C LEU A 673 3.34 -20.68 -15.31
N ALA A 674 3.95 -19.69 -15.95
CA ALA A 674 5.35 -19.74 -16.41
C ALA A 674 6.26 -19.47 -15.20
N THR A 675 7.07 -20.49 -14.82
CA THR A 675 7.84 -20.41 -13.55
C THR A 675 9.14 -19.65 -13.67
N ASN A 676 9.68 -19.49 -14.87
CA ASN A 676 10.97 -18.85 -15.15
C ASN A 676 10.75 -17.42 -15.65
N SER A 677 10.53 -16.48 -14.73
CA SER A 677 10.41 -15.08 -15.09
C SER A 677 11.79 -14.46 -15.34
N PRO A 678 11.98 -13.74 -16.45
CA PRO A 678 13.22 -13.01 -16.72
C PRO A 678 13.51 -11.93 -15.67
N LEU A 679 12.46 -11.26 -15.18
CA LEU A 679 12.52 -10.30 -14.09
C LEU A 679 11.90 -10.89 -12.83
N ARG A 680 12.39 -10.49 -11.67
CA ARG A 680 11.82 -10.87 -10.39
C ARG A 680 10.40 -10.30 -10.25
N THR A 681 9.42 -11.15 -10.03
CA THR A 681 8.01 -10.76 -9.95
C THR A 681 7.39 -11.15 -8.62
N SER A 682 6.42 -10.36 -8.16
CA SER A 682 5.60 -10.67 -6.99
C SER A 682 4.23 -9.98 -7.03
N SER A 683 3.56 -9.96 -5.87
CA SER A 683 2.22 -9.41 -5.71
C SER A 683 2.20 -7.90 -5.95
N MET A 684 1.54 -7.46 -7.00
CA MET A 684 1.12 -6.07 -7.17
C MET A 684 -0.36 -5.94 -6.79
N ARG A 685 -0.82 -4.76 -6.43
CA ARG A 685 -2.24 -4.48 -6.11
C ARG A 685 -3.14 -5.16 -7.13
N SER A 686 -4.17 -5.89 -6.66
CA SER A 686 -5.09 -6.73 -7.43
C SER A 686 -4.53 -8.04 -8.03
N LEU A 687 -3.21 -8.24 -8.13
CA LEU A 687 -2.57 -9.43 -8.72
C LEU A 687 -3.06 -9.68 -10.16
N GLY A 688 -3.50 -10.91 -10.49
CA GLY A 688 -4.04 -11.26 -11.79
C GLY A 688 -5.40 -10.62 -12.12
N ALA A 689 -6.16 -10.16 -11.10
CA ALA A 689 -7.48 -9.59 -11.31
C ALA A 689 -7.46 -8.37 -12.26
N TYR A 690 -6.42 -7.53 -12.20
CA TYR A 690 -6.29 -6.39 -13.11
C TYR A 690 -6.32 -6.82 -14.58
N ALA A 691 -5.47 -7.76 -14.98
CA ALA A 691 -5.39 -8.23 -16.37
C ALA A 691 -6.63 -9.05 -16.77
N ASN A 692 -7.10 -9.93 -15.88
CA ASN A 692 -8.25 -10.78 -16.16
C ASN A 692 -9.54 -9.97 -16.32
N ILE A 693 -9.81 -9.01 -15.44
CA ILE A 693 -11.00 -8.14 -15.54
C ILE A 693 -10.88 -7.21 -16.75
N PHE A 694 -9.70 -6.64 -17.02
CA PHE A 694 -9.49 -5.86 -18.24
C PHE A 694 -9.86 -6.67 -19.49
N ALA A 695 -9.37 -7.91 -19.59
CA ALA A 695 -9.66 -8.80 -20.71
C ALA A 695 -11.15 -9.17 -20.78
N ILE A 696 -11.73 -9.62 -19.65
CA ILE A 696 -13.12 -10.05 -19.57
C ILE A 696 -14.07 -8.91 -19.99
N GLU A 697 -13.91 -7.74 -19.37
CA GLU A 697 -14.82 -6.61 -19.57
C GLU A 697 -14.69 -5.98 -20.97
N SER A 698 -13.47 -5.92 -21.52
CA SER A 698 -13.25 -5.49 -22.90
C SER A 698 -13.87 -6.48 -23.88
N PHE A 699 -13.72 -7.78 -23.65
CA PHE A 699 -14.28 -8.79 -24.53
C PHE A 699 -15.81 -8.88 -24.43
N VAL A 700 -16.38 -8.63 -23.25
CA VAL A 700 -17.84 -8.49 -23.07
C VAL A 700 -18.39 -7.31 -23.90
N ASP A 701 -17.66 -6.21 -24.00
CA ASP A 701 -18.04 -5.09 -24.88
C ASP A 701 -17.96 -5.46 -26.36
N GLU A 702 -16.94 -6.21 -26.78
CA GLU A 702 -16.82 -6.71 -28.17
C GLU A 702 -17.98 -7.66 -28.52
N LEU A 703 -18.34 -8.56 -27.59
CA LEU A 703 -19.48 -9.47 -27.74
C LEU A 703 -20.82 -8.73 -27.77
N ALA A 704 -21.00 -7.73 -26.90
CA ALA A 704 -22.20 -6.87 -26.91
C ALA A 704 -22.36 -6.15 -28.25
N HIS A 705 -21.26 -5.62 -28.79
CA HIS A 705 -21.24 -4.96 -30.09
C HIS A 705 -21.58 -5.93 -31.22
N ALA A 706 -20.99 -7.14 -31.19
CA ALA A 706 -21.27 -8.18 -32.18
C ALA A 706 -22.74 -8.66 -32.14
N ALA A 707 -23.33 -8.72 -30.95
CA ALA A 707 -24.74 -9.04 -30.73
C ALA A 707 -25.70 -7.87 -31.09
N GLY A 708 -25.17 -6.65 -31.28
CA GLY A 708 -25.98 -5.44 -31.49
C GLY A 708 -26.77 -5.01 -30.24
N ILE A 709 -26.32 -5.41 -29.05
CA ILE A 709 -26.94 -5.13 -27.75
C ILE A 709 -26.13 -4.05 -27.01
N ASP A 710 -26.84 -3.17 -26.30
CA ASP A 710 -26.18 -2.17 -25.43
C ASP A 710 -25.28 -2.84 -24.39
N PRO A 711 -24.02 -2.38 -24.16
CA PRO A 711 -23.09 -3.04 -23.24
C PRO A 711 -23.56 -3.18 -21.80
N VAL A 712 -24.38 -2.24 -21.30
CA VAL A 712 -24.99 -2.35 -19.96
C VAL A 712 -26.07 -3.42 -19.96
N ALA A 713 -26.98 -3.38 -20.92
CA ALA A 713 -28.02 -4.39 -21.04
C ALA A 713 -27.44 -5.80 -21.27
N PHE A 714 -26.35 -5.90 -22.02
CA PHE A 714 -25.65 -7.15 -22.27
C PHE A 714 -25.08 -7.75 -20.97
N ARG A 715 -24.49 -6.92 -20.09
CA ARG A 715 -24.02 -7.38 -18.77
C ARG A 715 -25.16 -7.83 -17.88
N LEU A 716 -26.22 -7.03 -17.79
CA LEU A 716 -27.37 -7.31 -16.92
C LEU A 716 -28.07 -8.63 -17.28
N GLN A 717 -28.18 -8.96 -18.59
CA GLN A 717 -28.81 -10.22 -19.02
C GLN A 717 -28.00 -11.47 -18.64
N HIS A 718 -26.68 -11.33 -18.42
CA HIS A 718 -25.79 -12.45 -18.05
C HIS A 718 -25.47 -12.50 -16.55
N LEU A 719 -26.09 -11.65 -15.72
CA LEU A 719 -25.92 -11.64 -14.27
C LEU A 719 -27.16 -12.17 -13.56
N THR A 720 -26.96 -12.97 -12.51
CA THR A 720 -28.00 -13.43 -11.61
C THR A 720 -27.95 -12.78 -10.23
N ASP A 721 -26.80 -12.17 -9.90
CA ASP A 721 -26.56 -11.50 -8.62
C ASP A 721 -27.14 -10.08 -8.63
N GLU A 722 -28.16 -9.84 -7.79
CA GLU A 722 -28.87 -8.56 -7.72
C GLU A 722 -27.97 -7.41 -7.20
N ARG A 723 -26.98 -7.69 -6.34
CA ARG A 723 -26.01 -6.68 -5.89
C ARG A 723 -25.08 -6.26 -7.04
N ALA A 724 -24.67 -7.21 -7.87
CA ALA A 724 -23.90 -6.94 -9.08
C ALA A 724 -24.67 -6.06 -10.07
N LYS A 725 -25.97 -6.38 -10.30
CA LYS A 725 -26.84 -5.56 -11.15
C LYS A 725 -27.00 -4.15 -10.60
N ALA A 726 -27.25 -4.02 -9.29
CA ALA A 726 -27.49 -2.74 -8.63
C ALA A 726 -26.31 -1.77 -8.78
N VAL A 727 -25.05 -2.22 -8.65
CA VAL A 727 -23.90 -1.34 -8.84
C VAL A 727 -23.70 -0.92 -10.31
N ILE A 728 -23.99 -1.80 -11.26
CA ILE A 728 -23.95 -1.49 -12.70
C ILE A 728 -25.01 -0.44 -13.04
N GLU A 729 -26.26 -0.66 -12.61
CA GLU A 729 -27.39 0.25 -12.84
C GLU A 729 -27.14 1.61 -12.18
N ALA A 730 -26.60 1.64 -10.95
CA ALA A 730 -26.26 2.88 -10.27
C ALA A 730 -25.17 3.68 -11.01
N ALA A 731 -24.10 3.02 -11.47
CA ALA A 731 -23.05 3.65 -12.24
C ALA A 731 -23.58 4.21 -13.58
N ALA A 732 -24.37 3.41 -14.30
CA ALA A 732 -24.96 3.80 -15.56
C ALA A 732 -25.94 4.98 -15.42
N ALA A 733 -26.84 4.91 -14.41
CA ALA A 733 -27.80 5.99 -14.13
C ALA A 733 -27.09 7.31 -13.78
N LYS A 734 -26.12 7.27 -12.91
CA LYS A 734 -25.37 8.47 -12.49
C LYS A 734 -24.49 9.05 -13.61
N ALA A 735 -23.97 8.20 -14.48
CA ALA A 735 -23.24 8.61 -15.68
C ALA A 735 -24.17 9.26 -16.72
N GLY A 736 -25.48 9.09 -16.60
CA GLY A 736 -26.44 9.47 -17.65
C GLY A 736 -26.31 8.59 -18.88
N TRP A 737 -26.02 7.29 -18.67
CA TRP A 737 -25.84 6.32 -19.77
C TRP A 737 -27.02 6.32 -20.71
N GLN A 738 -26.73 6.43 -21.99
CA GLN A 738 -27.75 6.29 -23.04
C GLN A 738 -27.37 5.11 -23.92
N PRO A 739 -28.30 4.17 -24.17
CA PRO A 739 -28.07 3.08 -25.09
C PRO A 739 -27.58 3.60 -26.43
N ARG A 740 -26.42 3.13 -26.89
CA ARG A 740 -25.81 3.59 -28.13
C ARG A 740 -25.50 2.41 -29.02
N SER A 741 -26.00 2.48 -30.25
CA SER A 741 -25.68 1.50 -31.30
C SER A 741 -24.41 1.86 -32.10
N ARG A 742 -23.83 3.04 -31.91
CA ARG A 742 -22.63 3.50 -32.66
C ARG A 742 -21.74 4.44 -31.81
N PRO A 743 -20.42 4.39 -32.01
CA PRO A 743 -19.50 5.37 -31.41
C PRO A 743 -19.84 6.79 -31.80
N ALA A 744 -19.63 7.77 -30.92
CA ALA A 744 -19.82 9.17 -31.23
C ALA A 744 -18.82 9.66 -32.30
N ALA A 745 -19.29 10.46 -33.28
CA ALA A 745 -18.47 10.93 -34.38
C ALA A 745 -17.35 11.92 -33.97
N ASN A 746 -17.45 12.50 -32.77
CA ASN A 746 -16.58 13.56 -32.25
C ASN A 746 -15.37 13.07 -31.44
N GLY A 747 -15.03 11.77 -31.45
CA GLY A 747 -13.95 11.20 -30.64
C GLY A 747 -14.26 11.04 -29.15
N ARG A 748 -15.49 11.35 -28.71
CA ARG A 748 -15.95 11.24 -27.32
C ARG A 748 -16.74 9.95 -27.12
N GLY A 749 -16.51 9.24 -26.00
CA GLY A 749 -17.18 7.99 -25.74
C GLY A 749 -17.29 7.68 -24.26
N TRP A 750 -18.24 6.78 -23.91
CA TRP A 750 -18.41 6.18 -22.60
C TRP A 750 -18.12 4.69 -22.65
N GLY A 751 -17.43 4.18 -21.64
CA GLY A 751 -17.27 2.77 -21.36
C GLY A 751 -17.76 2.44 -19.96
N LEU A 752 -18.20 1.19 -19.72
CA LEU A 752 -18.57 0.70 -18.40
C LEU A 752 -17.98 -0.68 -18.18
N ALA A 753 -17.37 -0.90 -17.02
CA ALA A 753 -16.83 -2.18 -16.59
C ALA A 753 -17.31 -2.53 -15.18
N PHE A 754 -17.33 -3.82 -14.86
CA PHE A 754 -17.80 -4.36 -13.60
C PHE A 754 -16.88 -5.45 -13.07
N ALA A 755 -16.70 -5.51 -11.75
CA ALA A 755 -16.07 -6.63 -11.07
C ALA A 755 -16.56 -6.78 -9.63
N GLN A 756 -16.53 -8.02 -9.12
CA GLN A 756 -16.51 -8.31 -7.69
C GLN A 756 -15.14 -8.90 -7.36
N TYR A 757 -14.37 -8.26 -6.48
CA TYR A 757 -13.03 -8.74 -6.17
C TYR A 757 -13.05 -10.14 -5.54
N LYS A 758 -12.31 -11.09 -6.13
CA LYS A 758 -12.32 -12.51 -5.78
C LYS A 758 -13.70 -13.18 -5.84
N ASN A 759 -14.68 -12.57 -6.48
CA ASN A 759 -16.09 -13.00 -6.52
C ASN A 759 -16.73 -13.23 -5.13
N ILE A 760 -16.23 -12.59 -4.09
CA ILE A 760 -16.72 -12.68 -2.70
C ILE A 760 -16.57 -11.37 -1.90
N GLN A 761 -15.93 -10.34 -2.44
CA GLN A 761 -15.67 -9.09 -1.72
C GLN A 761 -16.45 -7.92 -2.36
N CYS A 762 -15.92 -6.72 -2.29
CA CYS A 762 -16.58 -5.52 -2.81
C CYS A 762 -16.96 -5.67 -4.29
N TYR A 763 -18.19 -5.32 -4.62
CA TYR A 763 -18.66 -5.11 -5.98
C TYR A 763 -18.32 -3.71 -6.42
N CYS A 764 -17.88 -3.54 -7.65
CA CYS A 764 -17.54 -2.24 -8.20
C CYS A 764 -17.89 -2.17 -9.69
N ALA A 765 -18.65 -1.16 -10.08
CA ALA A 765 -18.89 -0.79 -11.47
C ALA A 765 -18.34 0.61 -11.72
N ILE A 766 -17.64 0.79 -12.83
CA ILE A 766 -17.05 2.08 -13.20
C ILE A 766 -17.52 2.46 -14.62
N ALA A 767 -18.17 3.61 -14.72
CA ALA A 767 -18.46 4.25 -16.01
C ALA A 767 -17.48 5.38 -16.24
N VAL A 768 -16.81 5.40 -17.41
CA VAL A 768 -15.78 6.38 -17.75
C VAL A 768 -16.12 7.07 -19.07
N GLU A 769 -16.06 8.40 -19.06
CA GLU A 769 -16.10 9.22 -20.27
C GLU A 769 -14.68 9.54 -20.73
N VAL A 770 -14.39 9.30 -21.99
CA VAL A 770 -13.09 9.56 -22.60
C VAL A 770 -13.23 10.39 -23.87
N THR A 771 -12.18 11.15 -24.16
CA THR A 771 -11.97 11.79 -25.47
C THR A 771 -10.74 11.16 -26.11
N VAL A 772 -10.82 10.84 -27.38
CA VAL A 772 -9.69 10.33 -28.18
C VAL A 772 -9.34 11.32 -29.24
N ASP A 773 -8.12 11.84 -29.19
CA ASP A 773 -7.57 12.61 -30.32
C ASP A 773 -7.26 11.64 -31.47
N ARG A 774 -7.98 11.82 -32.58
CA ARG A 774 -7.88 10.90 -33.72
C ARG A 774 -6.56 11.01 -34.49
N ALA A 775 -5.84 12.11 -34.34
CA ALA A 775 -4.58 12.34 -35.04
C ALA A 775 -3.41 11.74 -34.28
N SER A 776 -3.38 11.90 -32.96
CA SER A 776 -2.32 11.38 -32.08
C SER A 776 -2.63 10.03 -31.46
N GLY A 777 -3.91 9.65 -31.37
CA GLY A 777 -4.37 8.48 -30.60
C GLY A 777 -4.41 8.72 -29.08
N GLU A 778 -4.13 9.94 -28.61
CA GLU A 778 -4.14 10.26 -27.18
C GLU A 778 -5.54 10.09 -26.60
N ILE A 779 -5.63 9.36 -25.47
CA ILE A 779 -6.86 9.15 -24.72
C ILE A 779 -6.83 10.06 -23.49
N ARG A 780 -7.88 10.86 -23.30
CA ARG A 780 -8.08 11.70 -22.12
C ARG A 780 -9.29 11.23 -21.34
N LEU A 781 -9.12 11.11 -20.03
CA LEU A 781 -10.22 10.85 -19.09
C LEU A 781 -10.93 12.18 -18.81
N GLU A 782 -12.21 12.22 -19.12
CA GLU A 782 -13.04 13.43 -18.89
C GLU A 782 -13.84 13.34 -17.60
N ARG A 783 -14.42 12.16 -17.32
CA ARG A 783 -15.24 11.90 -16.14
C ARG A 783 -15.30 10.42 -15.82
N ALA A 784 -15.37 10.09 -14.51
CA ALA A 784 -15.62 8.72 -14.05
C ALA A 784 -16.69 8.69 -12.97
N ILE A 785 -17.56 7.69 -13.01
CA ILE A 785 -18.50 7.33 -11.94
C ILE A 785 -18.09 5.96 -11.39
N ILE A 786 -17.85 5.88 -10.10
CA ILE A 786 -17.44 4.67 -9.41
C ILE A 786 -18.57 4.27 -8.47
N ALA A 787 -19.33 3.23 -8.80
CA ALA A 787 -20.36 2.67 -7.94
C ALA A 787 -19.82 1.43 -7.22
N ALA A 788 -19.92 1.38 -5.89
CA ALA A 788 -19.38 0.28 -5.11
C ALA A 788 -20.33 -0.17 -4.00
N ASP A 789 -20.38 -1.51 -3.79
CA ASP A 789 -21.05 -2.13 -2.66
C ASP A 789 -20.04 -2.99 -1.91
N ALA A 790 -19.61 -2.51 -0.75
CA ALA A 790 -18.66 -3.19 0.13
C ALA A 790 -19.35 -3.91 1.31
N GLY A 791 -20.66 -4.05 1.29
CA GLY A 791 -21.45 -4.56 2.42
C GLY A 791 -21.47 -3.55 3.57
N GLN A 792 -21.22 -4.01 4.80
CA GLN A 792 -21.16 -3.11 5.95
C GLN A 792 -19.90 -2.24 5.89
N VAL A 793 -20.07 -0.96 5.69
CA VAL A 793 -18.99 0.02 5.61
C VAL A 793 -18.63 0.51 7.02
N VAL A 794 -17.37 0.41 7.43
CA VAL A 794 -16.89 0.93 8.73
C VAL A 794 -16.64 2.43 8.65
N ASN A 795 -15.83 2.87 7.66
CA ASN A 795 -15.51 4.27 7.41
C ASN A 795 -15.83 4.63 5.96
N PRO A 796 -16.93 5.33 5.67
CA PRO A 796 -17.33 5.68 4.31
C PRO A 796 -16.30 6.54 3.57
N ASP A 797 -15.67 7.50 4.25
CA ASP A 797 -14.63 8.32 3.64
C ASP A 797 -13.40 7.49 3.28
N GLY A 798 -12.97 6.59 4.18
CA GLY A 798 -11.87 5.66 3.91
C GLY A 798 -12.15 4.76 2.72
N LEU A 799 -13.38 4.26 2.57
CA LEU A 799 -13.80 3.47 1.40
C LEU A 799 -13.69 4.29 0.12
N SER A 800 -14.26 5.49 0.10
CA SER A 800 -14.22 6.39 -1.07
C SER A 800 -12.79 6.70 -1.46
N ASN A 801 -11.92 7.05 -0.49
CA ASN A 801 -10.52 7.34 -0.71
C ASN A 801 -9.76 6.15 -1.35
N GLN A 802 -10.04 4.91 -0.93
CA GLN A 802 -9.42 3.71 -1.52
C GLN A 802 -9.92 3.43 -2.94
N LEU A 803 -11.19 3.68 -3.24
CA LEU A 803 -11.77 3.53 -4.59
C LEU A 803 -11.20 4.59 -5.55
N GLU A 804 -11.13 5.84 -5.13
CA GLU A 804 -10.52 6.95 -5.86
C GLU A 804 -9.07 6.64 -6.25
N GLY A 805 -8.26 6.25 -5.26
CA GLY A 805 -6.86 5.87 -5.49
C GLY A 805 -6.72 4.61 -6.35
N GLY A 806 -7.63 3.66 -6.23
CA GLY A 806 -7.69 2.47 -7.09
C GLY A 806 -7.95 2.83 -8.54
N PHE A 807 -8.88 3.74 -8.79
CA PHE A 807 -9.19 4.25 -10.12
C PHE A 807 -7.99 4.98 -10.76
N VAL A 808 -7.39 5.93 -10.05
CA VAL A 808 -6.22 6.69 -10.56
C VAL A 808 -5.07 5.75 -10.90
N GLN A 809 -4.76 4.79 -10.04
CA GLN A 809 -3.67 3.84 -10.28
C GLN A 809 -3.98 2.90 -11.48
N ALA A 810 -5.21 2.41 -11.59
CA ALA A 810 -5.61 1.55 -12.71
C ALA A 810 -5.57 2.31 -14.04
N ALA A 811 -6.02 3.58 -14.06
CA ALA A 811 -5.93 4.44 -15.23
C ALA A 811 -4.47 4.65 -15.67
N SER A 812 -3.58 4.91 -14.71
CA SER A 812 -2.14 5.07 -14.98
C SER A 812 -1.52 3.80 -15.55
N TRP A 813 -1.81 2.63 -14.98
CA TRP A 813 -1.33 1.35 -15.50
C TRP A 813 -1.84 1.04 -16.91
N THR A 814 -3.08 1.44 -17.20
CA THR A 814 -3.71 1.14 -18.48
C THR A 814 -3.18 2.05 -19.60
N LEU A 815 -2.93 3.32 -19.30
CA LEU A 815 -2.64 4.32 -20.31
C LEU A 815 -1.14 4.66 -20.44
N LEU A 816 -0.35 4.51 -19.35
CA LEU A 816 0.97 5.16 -19.29
C LEU A 816 2.10 4.24 -18.84
N GLU A 817 1.83 3.17 -18.06
CA GLU A 817 2.90 2.48 -17.34
C GLU A 817 3.28 1.13 -17.92
N ALA A 818 4.57 0.98 -18.18
CA ALA A 818 5.25 -0.28 -18.42
C ALA A 818 6.68 -0.18 -17.89
N VAL A 819 7.25 -1.29 -17.38
CA VAL A 819 8.68 -1.34 -17.06
C VAL A 819 9.46 -1.39 -18.36
N ALA A 820 10.33 -0.42 -18.55
CA ALA A 820 11.26 -0.40 -19.68
C ALA A 820 12.50 -1.22 -19.33
N PHE A 821 12.95 -2.06 -20.25
CA PHE A 821 14.14 -2.87 -20.12
C PHE A 821 14.70 -3.16 -21.52
N ASP A 822 15.96 -3.54 -21.58
CA ASP A 822 16.60 -4.06 -22.79
C ASP A 822 17.20 -5.46 -22.52
N THR A 823 18.04 -5.97 -23.40
CA THR A 823 18.65 -7.29 -23.22
C THR A 823 19.70 -7.35 -22.12
N THR A 824 20.09 -6.22 -21.55
CA THR A 824 21.13 -6.11 -20.51
C THR A 824 20.58 -5.80 -19.13
N GLY A 825 19.40 -5.17 -19.05
CA GLY A 825 18.81 -4.79 -17.76
C GLY A 825 17.60 -3.86 -17.88
N ILE A 826 17.21 -3.29 -16.73
CA ILE A 826 16.17 -2.27 -16.63
C ILE A 826 16.73 -0.92 -17.07
N THR A 827 15.99 -0.18 -17.90
CA THR A 827 16.42 1.10 -18.48
C THR A 827 15.63 2.29 -17.96
#